data_3f9ca1ab6ecd72fbddc67b4d3fb8968f
#
_entry.id   3f9ca1ab6ecd72fbddc67b4d3fb8968f
#
_cell.length_a   1.000
_cell.length_b   1.000
_cell.length_c   1.000
_cell.angle_alpha   90.00
_cell.angle_beta   90.00
_cell.angle_gamma   90.00
#
_symmetry.space_group_name_H-M   'P 1'
#
loop_
_entity.id
_entity.type
_entity.pdbx_description
1 polymer ?
#
loop_
_entity_poly.entity_id
_entity_poly.type
_entity_poly.pdbx_seq_one_letter_code
_entity_poly.pdbx_strand_id
1 'polypeptide(L)'
;MAGRNFPLDLYRNIGICAHVDAGKTTTTERVLFYTGISHKIGEVHDGAATMDWMEQEQERGITITSAATTCFWKGMRQNFQEHRINIIDTPGHVDFTIEVERSLRVLDGAVVVFCGSSGVEPQSETVWRQANRYKVPRICFVNKMDRAGADFERVIDQIKNRLGASPVAIQLPIGAEDDFSGIIDLIKMKALYWDGDDKGTSYREEVIPDNLIEKAKKYREDMLESAAEANEEIMEKYLNDGDLSEEDIHKGLRERTLSNEIVVCICGSAFKNKGVQPMLDSVIQYLPAPTEVEAIQGVLEDGETIESRNSDDDEPFSALAFKIATDPFVGTLTFIRVYSGVLTQGDSVFASSKSSKERVGRMLQMHANNREEISEVRAGDIAAIIGLKDVTTGDTLCDLKKTIILEKMTFPEPVISVAVEPKTKSDQEKMGLALGRLAQEDPSFRVNTDEESGQTIISGMGELHLEVLVDRMKREFDVEANIGKPQVAYRESIRESVESEGKFVRQSGGKGQYGHVWLKIEPLEDTEKEDEKEVFQFVNKIVGGTIPREFIPAVEKGAKEQMQSGIIAGYPLIDVKVTVYDGSFHDVDSSEIAFKVASSMALKDGALKAKPALLEPIMKLEVVTPEEYMGDVVGDLNRRRGIVNGMTDVHAGKVLDGEVPLAEMFGYATDLRSATQGRATFTMEPLKYSEVPTNVAEAIISKT
;
A
#
# COMPACT_ATOMS: atom_id res chain seq x y z
N MET A 1 22.80 21.00 23.18
CA MET A 1 22.00 20.64 22.02
C MET A 1 21.12 21.84 21.68
N ALA A 2 21.04 22.25 20.43
CA ALA A 2 20.08 23.28 20.04
C ALA A 2 18.68 22.72 20.27
N GLY A 3 17.78 23.49 20.87
CA GLY A 3 16.40 23.03 21.06
C GLY A 3 15.66 22.87 19.73
N ARG A 4 14.54 22.13 19.73
CA ARG A 4 13.63 22.01 18.60
C ARG A 4 13.18 23.38 18.10
N ASN A 5 13.15 23.57 16.78
CA ASN A 5 12.61 24.79 16.18
C ASN A 5 11.08 24.84 16.29
N PHE A 6 10.42 23.66 16.20
CA PHE A 6 8.97 23.49 16.33
C PHE A 6 8.66 22.45 17.41
N PRO A 7 7.76 22.74 18.36
CA PRO A 7 7.23 21.75 19.29
C PRO A 7 6.58 20.58 18.54
N LEU A 8 6.70 19.37 19.09
CA LEU A 8 6.24 18.15 18.41
C LEU A 8 4.70 18.08 18.28
N ASP A 9 3.99 18.69 19.19
CA ASP A 9 2.52 18.85 19.15
C ASP A 9 2.02 19.69 17.96
N LEU A 10 2.89 20.54 17.40
CA LEU A 10 2.60 21.33 16.20
C LEU A 10 2.97 20.62 14.87
N TYR A 11 3.35 19.34 14.93
CA TYR A 11 3.60 18.53 13.74
C TYR A 11 2.32 17.84 13.27
N ARG A 12 2.18 17.67 11.96
CA ARG A 12 1.19 16.79 11.32
C ARG A 12 1.87 16.01 10.21
N ASN A 13 1.91 14.70 10.34
CA ASN A 13 2.42 13.81 9.29
C ASN A 13 1.24 13.16 8.62
N ILE A 14 0.88 13.65 7.46
CA ILE A 14 -0.35 13.27 6.78
C ILE A 14 -0.10 12.68 5.40
N GLY A 15 -0.97 11.76 5.00
CA GLY A 15 -1.09 11.29 3.63
C GLY A 15 -2.30 11.90 2.94
N ILE A 16 -2.16 12.19 1.66
CA ILE A 16 -3.30 12.49 0.79
C ILE A 16 -3.57 11.26 -0.04
N CYS A 17 -4.69 10.60 0.22
CA CYS A 17 -5.10 9.34 -0.39
C CYS A 17 -6.37 9.56 -1.24
N ALA A 18 -6.43 8.92 -2.39
CA ALA A 18 -7.59 9.04 -3.27
C ALA A 18 -7.61 7.91 -4.30
N HIS A 19 -8.77 7.62 -4.87
CA HIS A 19 -8.84 6.87 -6.13
C HIS A 19 -8.33 7.70 -7.31
N VAL A 20 -8.02 7.06 -8.41
CA VAL A 20 -7.60 7.73 -9.65
C VAL A 20 -8.66 8.74 -10.07
N ASP A 21 -8.23 9.89 -10.53
CA ASP A 21 -9.12 11.00 -10.94
C ASP A 21 -9.99 11.64 -9.84
N ALA A 22 -9.81 11.36 -8.56
CA ALA A 22 -10.51 12.12 -7.50
C ALA A 22 -9.99 13.55 -7.35
N GLY A 23 -8.85 13.87 -7.95
CA GLY A 23 -8.19 15.17 -7.87
C GLY A 23 -7.19 15.29 -6.73
N LYS A 24 -6.53 14.18 -6.38
CA LYS A 24 -5.48 14.11 -5.38
C LYS A 24 -4.35 15.11 -5.66
N THR A 25 -3.67 14.98 -6.79
CA THR A 25 -2.54 15.84 -7.19
C THR A 25 -2.97 17.31 -7.26
N THR A 26 -4.17 17.60 -7.81
CA THR A 26 -4.72 18.95 -7.82
C THR A 26 -4.88 19.50 -6.41
N THR A 27 -5.37 18.69 -5.46
CA THR A 27 -5.53 19.09 -4.06
C THR A 27 -4.17 19.37 -3.42
N THR A 28 -3.19 18.50 -3.63
CA THR A 28 -1.82 18.66 -3.12
C THR A 28 -1.15 19.93 -3.69
N GLU A 29 -1.28 20.17 -4.98
CA GLU A 29 -0.74 21.41 -5.61
C GLU A 29 -1.37 22.69 -5.03
N ARG A 30 -2.67 22.67 -4.70
CA ARG A 30 -3.33 23.81 -4.00
C ARG A 30 -2.83 23.98 -2.59
N VAL A 31 -2.57 22.87 -1.87
CA VAL A 31 -1.93 22.94 -0.54
C VAL A 31 -0.55 23.59 -0.64
N LEU A 32 0.29 23.17 -1.59
CA LEU A 32 1.62 23.77 -1.80
C LEU A 32 1.55 25.26 -2.14
N PHE A 33 0.56 25.66 -2.91
CA PHE A 33 0.33 27.07 -3.27
C PHE A 33 -0.08 27.90 -2.05
N TYR A 34 -1.09 27.47 -1.28
CA TYR A 34 -1.58 28.23 -0.12
C TYR A 34 -0.59 28.27 1.05
N THR A 35 0.28 27.28 1.16
CA THR A 35 1.37 27.27 2.16
C THR A 35 2.63 27.99 1.70
N GLY A 36 2.64 28.55 0.49
CA GLY A 36 3.76 29.36 -0.05
C GLY A 36 4.96 28.55 -0.53
N ILE A 37 4.88 27.23 -0.58
CA ILE A 37 5.94 26.36 -1.13
C ILE A 37 6.06 26.53 -2.64
N SER A 38 4.93 26.63 -3.34
CA SER A 38 4.89 26.92 -4.77
C SER A 38 4.35 28.32 -5.02
N HIS A 39 5.01 29.10 -5.89
CA HIS A 39 4.55 30.41 -6.32
C HIS A 39 3.57 30.35 -7.50
N LYS A 40 3.47 29.20 -8.15
CA LYS A 40 2.56 28.94 -9.25
C LYS A 40 1.71 27.72 -8.94
N ILE A 41 0.44 27.78 -9.32
CA ILE A 41 -0.44 26.61 -9.28
C ILE A 41 0.00 25.67 -10.40
N GLY A 42 0.46 24.47 -10.07
CA GLY A 42 0.73 23.41 -11.05
C GLY A 42 -0.60 22.83 -11.53
N GLU A 43 -0.83 22.81 -12.85
CA GLU A 43 -1.98 22.13 -13.43
C GLU A 43 -1.55 20.75 -13.94
N VAL A 44 -2.25 19.71 -13.52
CA VAL A 44 -1.94 18.31 -13.87
C VAL A 44 -2.06 18.11 -15.39
N HIS A 45 -3.05 18.72 -16.02
CA HIS A 45 -3.27 18.61 -17.47
C HIS A 45 -2.18 19.27 -18.33
N ASP A 46 -1.44 20.20 -17.75
CA ASP A 46 -0.34 20.88 -18.43
C ASP A 46 1.02 20.22 -18.13
N GLY A 47 1.04 19.12 -17.37
CA GLY A 47 2.27 18.45 -16.94
C GLY A 47 3.15 19.31 -16.01
N ALA A 48 2.54 20.30 -15.33
CA ALA A 48 3.24 21.28 -14.50
C ALA A 48 3.13 21.02 -13.00
N ALA A 49 2.60 19.84 -12.60
CA ALA A 49 2.45 19.46 -11.20
C ALA A 49 3.82 19.23 -10.55
N THR A 50 4.05 19.86 -9.41
CA THR A 50 5.32 19.83 -8.69
C THR A 50 5.57 18.50 -7.99
N MET A 51 4.50 17.84 -7.57
CA MET A 51 4.57 16.54 -6.86
C MET A 51 4.72 15.36 -7.81
N ASP A 52 4.20 15.43 -9.02
CA ASP A 52 4.40 14.44 -10.07
C ASP A 52 5.72 14.75 -10.79
N TRP A 53 6.84 14.36 -10.20
CA TRP A 53 8.19 14.73 -10.65
C TRP A 53 8.72 13.82 -11.75
N MET A 54 8.17 12.63 -11.93
CA MET A 54 8.54 11.72 -13.01
C MET A 54 7.85 12.14 -14.33
N GLU A 55 8.60 12.10 -15.43
CA GLU A 55 8.02 12.36 -16.75
C GLU A 55 6.80 11.46 -17.04
N GLN A 56 6.86 10.21 -16.62
CA GLN A 56 5.77 9.26 -16.78
C GLN A 56 4.51 9.64 -16.01
N GLU A 57 4.65 10.20 -14.80
CA GLU A 57 3.53 10.71 -14.01
C GLU A 57 2.86 11.88 -14.74
N GLN A 58 3.67 12.80 -15.28
CA GLN A 58 3.20 13.96 -16.02
C GLN A 58 2.53 13.56 -17.34
N GLU A 59 3.12 12.63 -18.09
CA GLU A 59 2.57 12.14 -19.37
C GLU A 59 1.25 11.39 -19.19
N ARG A 60 1.12 10.60 -18.11
CA ARG A 60 -0.04 9.76 -17.84
C ARG A 60 -1.10 10.43 -16.98
N GLY A 61 -0.74 11.53 -16.30
CA GLY A 61 -1.61 12.23 -15.35
C GLY A 61 -1.95 11.42 -14.09
N ILE A 62 -1.09 10.47 -13.69
CA ILE A 62 -1.26 9.63 -12.51
C ILE A 62 -0.01 9.67 -11.63
N THR A 63 -0.17 9.68 -10.32
CA THR A 63 0.93 9.50 -9.38
C THR A 63 1.34 8.03 -9.34
N ILE A 64 2.60 7.75 -9.56
CA ILE A 64 3.20 6.41 -9.59
C ILE A 64 3.97 6.17 -8.29
N THR A 65 4.79 7.13 -7.88
CA THR A 65 5.61 7.05 -6.68
C THR A 65 5.16 8.04 -5.62
N SER A 66 5.21 7.64 -4.34
CA SER A 66 4.93 8.58 -3.25
C SER A 66 5.98 9.69 -3.20
N ALA A 67 5.55 10.92 -3.06
CA ALA A 67 6.40 12.09 -2.88
C ALA A 67 6.17 12.69 -1.48
N ALA A 68 7.26 13.09 -0.82
CA ALA A 68 7.21 13.72 0.49
C ALA A 68 7.54 15.20 0.39
N THR A 69 6.77 16.05 1.06
CA THR A 69 7.04 17.48 1.15
C THR A 69 6.69 18.01 2.52
N THR A 70 7.37 19.08 2.94
CA THR A 70 7.09 19.78 4.20
C THR A 70 6.56 21.16 3.88
N CYS A 71 5.48 21.54 4.54
CA CYS A 71 4.91 22.89 4.46
C CYS A 71 4.50 23.41 5.85
N PHE A 72 4.14 24.70 5.90
CA PHE A 72 3.79 25.36 7.15
C PHE A 72 2.44 26.04 7.01
N TRP A 73 1.60 25.94 8.04
CA TRP A 73 0.27 26.52 8.03
C TRP A 73 -0.09 27.15 9.37
N LYS A 74 -0.72 28.33 9.33
CA LYS A 74 -1.18 29.10 10.50
C LYS A 74 -2.70 29.23 10.58
N GLY A 75 -3.42 28.53 9.71
CA GLY A 75 -4.85 28.68 9.55
C GLY A 75 -5.25 29.71 8.49
N MET A 76 -6.43 29.50 7.91
CA MET A 76 -7.03 30.40 6.92
C MET A 76 -7.19 31.83 7.44
N ARG A 77 -7.41 31.98 8.75
CA ARG A 77 -7.51 33.28 9.48
C ARG A 77 -6.23 33.66 10.23
N GLN A 78 -5.15 32.92 10.07
CA GLN A 78 -3.90 33.06 10.82
C GLN A 78 -4.11 33.00 12.36
N ASN A 79 -5.07 32.22 12.80
CA ASN A 79 -5.48 32.08 14.20
C ASN A 79 -4.85 30.90 14.91
N PHE A 80 -4.11 30.04 14.20
CA PHE A 80 -3.32 28.96 14.79
C PHE A 80 -1.85 29.36 14.96
N GLN A 81 -1.19 28.68 15.89
CA GLN A 81 0.27 28.64 15.89
C GLN A 81 0.74 27.99 14.58
N GLU A 82 1.94 28.33 14.14
CA GLU A 82 2.48 27.74 12.91
C GLU A 82 2.70 26.25 13.09
N HIS A 83 1.95 25.45 12.32
CA HIS A 83 2.10 24.00 12.29
C HIS A 83 3.03 23.61 11.15
N ARG A 84 3.88 22.62 11.42
CA ARG A 84 4.67 21.94 10.40
C ARG A 84 3.89 20.73 9.89
N ILE A 85 3.56 20.73 8.62
CA ILE A 85 2.81 19.66 7.99
C ILE A 85 3.73 18.95 7.01
N ASN A 86 4.03 17.68 7.28
CA ASN A 86 4.70 16.79 6.36
C ASN A 86 3.63 16.02 5.59
N ILE A 87 3.65 16.14 4.27
CA ILE A 87 2.66 15.53 3.39
C ILE A 87 3.35 14.43 2.59
N ILE A 88 2.77 13.25 2.59
CA ILE A 88 3.12 12.17 1.67
C ILE A 88 1.97 12.03 0.67
N ASP A 89 2.25 12.34 -0.59
CA ASP A 89 1.32 12.11 -1.69
C ASP A 89 1.40 10.64 -2.12
N THR A 90 0.26 9.92 -2.08
CA THR A 90 0.23 8.47 -2.32
C THR A 90 -0.34 8.16 -3.71
N PRO A 91 0.14 7.12 -4.41
CA PRO A 91 -0.50 6.66 -5.65
C PRO A 91 -1.97 6.28 -5.42
N GLY A 92 -2.78 6.43 -6.47
CA GLY A 92 -4.20 6.03 -6.44
C GLY A 92 -4.49 4.72 -7.19
N HIS A 93 -3.53 4.16 -7.94
CA HIS A 93 -3.72 3.00 -8.79
C HIS A 93 -3.42 1.69 -8.06
N VAL A 94 -4.21 0.65 -8.32
CA VAL A 94 -4.08 -0.66 -7.65
C VAL A 94 -2.73 -1.35 -7.88
N ASP A 95 -2.10 -1.13 -9.03
CA ASP A 95 -0.77 -1.70 -9.33
C ASP A 95 0.33 -1.13 -8.42
N PHE A 96 0.06 0.00 -7.75
CA PHE A 96 0.97 0.68 -6.83
C PHE A 96 0.48 0.62 -5.38
N THR A 97 -0.36 -0.35 -5.03
CA THR A 97 -0.93 -0.53 -3.68
C THR A 97 0.14 -0.60 -2.60
N ILE A 98 1.31 -1.14 -2.92
CA ILE A 98 2.45 -1.20 -2.00
C ILE A 98 2.99 0.19 -1.62
N GLU A 99 2.99 1.15 -2.55
CA GLU A 99 3.38 2.52 -2.25
C GLU A 99 2.40 3.18 -1.27
N VAL A 100 1.10 2.87 -1.42
CA VAL A 100 0.06 3.32 -0.49
C VAL A 100 0.28 2.70 0.90
N GLU A 101 0.52 1.40 0.97
CA GLU A 101 0.73 0.68 2.23
C GLU A 101 1.98 1.19 2.97
N ARG A 102 3.09 1.37 2.25
CA ARG A 102 4.32 1.97 2.80
C ARG A 102 4.07 3.37 3.38
N SER A 103 3.32 4.17 2.66
CA SER A 103 2.98 5.53 3.10
C SER A 103 2.09 5.50 4.34
N LEU A 104 1.01 4.73 4.33
CA LEU A 104 0.08 4.62 5.47
C LEU A 104 0.77 4.14 6.75
N ARG A 105 1.81 3.31 6.64
CA ARG A 105 2.56 2.80 7.79
C ARG A 105 3.32 3.89 8.55
N VAL A 106 3.69 4.98 7.89
CA VAL A 106 4.52 6.06 8.46
C VAL A 106 3.74 7.35 8.73
N LEU A 107 2.46 7.37 8.39
CA LEU A 107 1.58 8.51 8.60
C LEU A 107 0.93 8.47 9.97
N ASP A 108 0.73 9.65 10.54
CA ASP A 108 -0.03 9.82 11.78
C ASP A 108 -1.53 10.06 11.47
N GLY A 109 -1.84 10.62 10.31
CA GLY A 109 -3.21 10.86 9.85
C GLY A 109 -3.33 10.89 8.34
N ALA A 110 -4.55 10.90 7.81
CA ALA A 110 -4.79 10.94 6.37
C ALA A 110 -5.94 11.87 5.97
N VAL A 111 -5.81 12.45 4.78
CA VAL A 111 -6.89 13.13 4.06
C VAL A 111 -7.31 12.21 2.92
N VAL A 112 -8.53 11.68 3.00
CA VAL A 112 -9.08 10.84 1.93
C VAL A 112 -9.95 11.70 1.03
N VAL A 113 -9.53 11.82 -0.23
CA VAL A 113 -10.21 12.64 -1.23
C VAL A 113 -11.18 11.77 -2.03
N PHE A 114 -12.45 12.13 -2.01
CA PHE A 114 -13.52 11.52 -2.80
C PHE A 114 -13.94 12.43 -3.92
N CYS A 115 -14.36 11.88 -5.04
CA CYS A 115 -14.96 12.65 -6.12
C CYS A 115 -16.46 12.87 -5.87
N GLY A 116 -16.94 14.12 -5.91
CA GLY A 116 -18.37 14.43 -5.71
C GLY A 116 -19.28 13.75 -6.72
N SER A 117 -18.81 13.51 -7.94
CA SER A 117 -19.62 12.88 -9.01
C SER A 117 -19.54 11.35 -9.01
N SER A 118 -18.41 10.73 -8.76
CA SER A 118 -18.28 9.26 -8.72
C SER A 118 -18.47 8.68 -7.30
N GLY A 119 -18.12 9.43 -6.27
CA GLY A 119 -18.29 8.98 -4.88
C GLY A 119 -17.23 8.00 -4.42
N VAL A 120 -17.65 6.95 -3.70
CA VAL A 120 -16.78 5.88 -3.23
C VAL A 120 -16.60 4.85 -4.34
N GLU A 121 -15.35 4.68 -4.77
CA GLU A 121 -14.93 3.71 -5.77
C GLU A 121 -14.17 2.53 -5.10
N PRO A 122 -13.99 1.38 -5.78
CA PRO A 122 -13.30 0.21 -5.22
C PRO A 122 -11.89 0.50 -4.72
N GLN A 123 -11.17 1.36 -5.44
CA GLN A 123 -9.85 1.81 -5.01
C GLN A 123 -9.93 2.56 -3.67
N SER A 124 -11.00 3.36 -3.47
CA SER A 124 -11.25 4.02 -2.19
C SER A 124 -11.46 2.99 -1.07
N GLU A 125 -12.18 1.90 -1.33
CA GLU A 125 -12.40 0.82 -0.36
C GLU A 125 -11.09 0.12 0.02
N THR A 126 -10.22 -0.14 -0.96
CA THR A 126 -8.91 -0.77 -0.72
C THR A 126 -8.03 0.11 0.17
N VAL A 127 -7.88 1.40 -0.17
CA VAL A 127 -7.13 2.37 0.64
C VAL A 127 -7.74 2.51 2.04
N TRP A 128 -9.08 2.48 2.13
CA TRP A 128 -9.79 2.56 3.41
C TRP A 128 -9.50 1.36 4.31
N ARG A 129 -9.53 0.14 3.75
CA ARG A 129 -9.17 -1.09 4.49
C ARG A 129 -7.73 -1.06 4.98
N GLN A 130 -6.80 -0.61 4.15
CA GLN A 130 -5.40 -0.45 4.56
C GLN A 130 -5.25 0.58 5.70
N ALA A 131 -5.94 1.73 5.59
CA ALA A 131 -5.94 2.73 6.66
C ALA A 131 -6.58 2.21 7.97
N ASN A 132 -7.60 1.34 7.89
CA ASN A 132 -8.16 0.64 9.05
C ASN A 132 -7.15 -0.32 9.69
N ARG A 133 -6.42 -1.09 8.86
CA ARG A 133 -5.39 -2.02 9.33
C ARG A 133 -4.32 -1.31 10.17
N TYR A 134 -3.90 -0.14 9.74
CA TYR A 134 -2.90 0.67 10.44
C TYR A 134 -3.50 1.66 11.45
N LYS A 135 -4.82 1.60 11.68
CA LYS A 135 -5.55 2.49 12.61
C LYS A 135 -5.29 3.98 12.37
N VAL A 136 -5.09 4.38 11.12
CA VAL A 136 -4.76 5.77 10.76
C VAL A 136 -6.02 6.64 10.87
N PRO A 137 -6.05 7.65 11.78
CA PRO A 137 -7.12 8.64 11.85
C PRO A 137 -7.21 9.44 10.55
N ARG A 138 -8.43 9.76 10.11
CA ARG A 138 -8.61 10.41 8.81
C ARG A 138 -9.75 11.37 8.76
N ILE A 139 -9.65 12.32 7.83
CA ILE A 139 -10.75 13.21 7.41
C ILE A 139 -11.07 12.95 5.94
N CYS A 140 -12.31 13.21 5.54
CA CYS A 140 -12.79 13.04 4.18
C CYS A 140 -12.96 14.40 3.50
N PHE A 141 -12.40 14.56 2.31
CA PHE A 141 -12.58 15.74 1.47
C PHE A 141 -13.35 15.35 0.20
N VAL A 142 -14.59 15.76 0.10
CA VAL A 142 -15.43 15.56 -1.09
C VAL A 142 -15.11 16.67 -2.09
N ASN A 143 -14.26 16.32 -3.05
CA ASN A 143 -13.70 17.20 -4.07
C ASN A 143 -14.57 17.20 -5.35
N LYS A 144 -14.26 18.09 -6.27
CA LYS A 144 -14.95 18.22 -7.57
C LYS A 144 -16.46 18.49 -7.44
N MET A 145 -16.85 19.29 -6.46
CA MET A 145 -18.25 19.71 -6.29
C MET A 145 -18.77 20.56 -7.46
N ASP A 146 -17.88 21.07 -8.30
CA ASP A 146 -18.15 21.81 -9.53
C ASP A 146 -18.41 20.92 -10.75
N ARG A 147 -18.31 19.59 -10.62
CA ARG A 147 -18.44 18.66 -11.74
C ARG A 147 -19.90 18.20 -11.89
N ALA A 148 -20.32 17.96 -13.15
CA ALA A 148 -21.66 17.41 -13.43
C ALA A 148 -21.89 16.09 -12.68
N GLY A 149 -23.03 15.93 -12.02
CA GLY A 149 -23.40 14.80 -11.17
C GLY A 149 -22.79 14.83 -9.76
N ALA A 150 -22.22 15.97 -9.34
CA ALA A 150 -21.69 16.09 -7.98
C ALA A 150 -22.81 16.16 -6.95
N ASP A 151 -22.75 15.25 -5.95
CA ASP A 151 -23.72 15.13 -4.88
C ASP A 151 -23.02 14.77 -3.56
N PHE A 152 -22.93 15.74 -2.66
CA PHE A 152 -22.26 15.58 -1.38
C PHE A 152 -22.97 14.56 -0.47
N GLU A 153 -24.30 14.61 -0.39
CA GLU A 153 -25.08 13.73 0.50
C GLU A 153 -24.95 12.27 0.07
N ARG A 154 -25.04 12.02 -1.22
CA ARG A 154 -24.80 10.68 -1.78
C ARG A 154 -23.43 10.14 -1.42
N VAL A 155 -22.37 10.96 -1.48
CA VAL A 155 -21.01 10.53 -1.10
C VAL A 155 -20.94 10.22 0.40
N ILE A 156 -21.55 11.03 1.27
CA ILE A 156 -21.64 10.77 2.71
C ILE A 156 -22.34 9.43 2.97
N ASP A 157 -23.48 9.18 2.31
CA ASP A 157 -24.19 7.91 2.43
C ASP A 157 -23.36 6.71 1.96
N GLN A 158 -22.58 6.87 0.90
CA GLN A 158 -21.67 5.83 0.42
C GLN A 158 -20.52 5.56 1.41
N ILE A 159 -19.94 6.60 2.02
CA ILE A 159 -18.94 6.45 3.07
C ILE A 159 -19.51 5.62 4.24
N LYS A 160 -20.75 5.90 4.63
CA LYS A 160 -21.44 5.14 5.67
C LYS A 160 -21.71 3.69 5.27
N ASN A 161 -22.30 3.48 4.10
CA ASN A 161 -22.84 2.17 3.72
C ASN A 161 -21.81 1.24 3.09
N ARG A 162 -20.85 1.77 2.31
CA ARG A 162 -19.84 0.96 1.61
C ARG A 162 -18.55 0.81 2.43
N LEU A 163 -18.14 1.86 3.17
CA LEU A 163 -16.91 1.83 3.96
C LEU A 163 -17.16 1.44 5.43
N GLY A 164 -18.43 1.37 5.85
CA GLY A 164 -18.81 1.05 7.23
C GLY A 164 -18.34 2.10 8.25
N ALA A 165 -18.14 3.34 7.82
CA ALA A 165 -17.68 4.45 8.64
C ALA A 165 -18.86 5.25 9.23
N SER A 166 -18.56 6.11 10.22
CA SER A 166 -19.50 7.08 10.79
C SER A 166 -19.11 8.49 10.33
N PRO A 167 -19.57 8.94 9.13
CA PRO A 167 -19.22 10.24 8.61
C PRO A 167 -19.97 11.35 9.36
N VAL A 168 -19.25 12.40 9.73
CA VAL A 168 -19.81 13.61 10.35
C VAL A 168 -19.49 14.80 9.46
N ALA A 169 -20.50 15.37 8.81
CA ALA A 169 -20.32 16.56 7.99
C ALA A 169 -20.19 17.79 8.88
N ILE A 170 -19.10 18.53 8.73
CA ILE A 170 -18.88 19.84 9.37
C ILE A 170 -19.07 21.00 8.39
N GLN A 171 -19.26 20.68 7.12
CA GLN A 171 -19.51 21.63 6.04
C GLN A 171 -20.59 21.09 5.10
N LEU A 172 -21.30 22.01 4.43
CA LEU A 172 -22.20 21.70 3.34
C LEU A 172 -21.85 22.53 2.11
N PRO A 173 -22.00 22.01 0.88
CA PRO A 173 -21.81 22.80 -0.33
C PRO A 173 -22.95 23.81 -0.53
N ILE A 174 -22.62 24.98 -1.08
CA ILE A 174 -23.56 25.96 -1.59
C ILE A 174 -23.65 25.81 -3.10
N GLY A 175 -24.72 25.19 -3.57
CA GLY A 175 -24.86 24.77 -4.95
C GLY A 175 -24.07 23.48 -5.23
N ALA A 176 -24.21 23.00 -6.45
CA ALA A 176 -23.47 21.86 -7.00
C ALA A 176 -23.24 22.11 -8.50
N GLU A 177 -22.32 21.36 -9.10
CA GLU A 177 -21.98 21.50 -10.52
C GLU A 177 -21.54 22.94 -10.86
N ASP A 178 -22.07 23.51 -11.94
CA ASP A 178 -21.74 24.88 -12.37
C ASP A 178 -22.19 25.95 -11.34
N ASP A 179 -23.19 25.65 -10.50
CA ASP A 179 -23.70 26.53 -9.46
C ASP A 179 -22.93 26.44 -8.14
N PHE A 180 -21.88 25.60 -8.06
CA PHE A 180 -21.05 25.49 -6.85
C PHE A 180 -20.29 26.78 -6.57
N SER A 181 -20.77 27.54 -5.59
CA SER A 181 -20.26 28.88 -5.29
C SER A 181 -19.44 28.97 -4.00
N GLY A 182 -19.68 28.10 -3.03
CA GLY A 182 -19.02 28.15 -1.73
C GLY A 182 -19.40 26.98 -0.82
N ILE A 183 -19.13 27.14 0.47
CA ILE A 183 -19.46 26.16 1.50
C ILE A 183 -20.15 26.81 2.69
N ILE A 184 -20.94 26.06 3.43
CA ILE A 184 -21.47 26.43 4.74
C ILE A 184 -20.59 25.80 5.80
N ASP A 185 -20.04 26.62 6.69
CA ASP A 185 -19.38 26.19 7.92
C ASP A 185 -20.46 25.94 8.99
N LEU A 186 -20.69 24.69 9.35
CA LEU A 186 -21.71 24.27 10.31
C LEU A 186 -21.34 24.59 11.76
N ILE A 187 -20.05 24.74 12.04
CA ILE A 187 -19.57 25.09 13.39
C ILE A 187 -19.90 26.55 13.68
N LYS A 188 -19.64 27.43 12.73
CA LYS A 188 -19.88 28.88 12.86
C LYS A 188 -21.23 29.33 12.33
N MET A 189 -21.96 28.48 11.65
CA MET A 189 -23.21 28.78 10.95
C MET A 189 -23.09 29.98 10.03
N LYS A 190 -22.07 29.93 9.15
CA LYS A 190 -21.77 30.97 8.14
C LYS A 190 -21.52 30.36 6.77
N ALA A 191 -21.81 31.14 5.75
CA ALA A 191 -21.47 30.81 4.37
C ALA A 191 -20.11 31.43 4.02
N LEU A 192 -19.24 30.64 3.36
CA LEU A 192 -17.94 31.05 2.87
C LEU A 192 -17.94 31.02 1.35
N TYR A 193 -17.59 32.15 0.72
CA TYR A 193 -17.51 32.31 -0.73
C TYR A 193 -16.10 32.73 -1.13
N TRP A 194 -15.60 32.16 -2.22
CA TRP A 194 -14.32 32.54 -2.84
C TRP A 194 -14.59 33.31 -4.12
N ASP A 195 -13.94 34.48 -4.23
CA ASP A 195 -14.00 35.28 -5.44
C ASP A 195 -12.97 34.77 -6.44
N GLY A 196 -13.39 34.54 -7.70
CA GLY A 196 -12.61 33.76 -8.70
C GLY A 196 -11.33 34.40 -9.23
N ASP A 197 -11.09 35.71 -9.00
CA ASP A 197 -10.03 36.47 -9.67
C ASP A 197 -8.65 36.35 -9.01
N ASP A 198 -8.56 35.91 -7.75
CA ASP A 198 -7.33 35.88 -6.97
C ASP A 198 -6.81 34.45 -6.68
N LYS A 199 -7.22 33.48 -7.44
CA LYS A 199 -6.89 32.05 -7.24
C LYS A 199 -7.31 31.50 -5.87
N GLY A 200 -8.40 32.04 -5.31
CA GLY A 200 -8.97 31.62 -4.06
C GLY A 200 -8.17 32.01 -2.81
N THR A 201 -7.30 33.00 -2.89
CA THR A 201 -6.54 33.51 -1.73
C THR A 201 -7.41 34.31 -0.79
N SER A 202 -8.41 35.03 -1.30
CA SER A 202 -9.40 35.75 -0.51
C SER A 202 -10.75 35.02 -0.47
N TYR A 203 -11.44 35.20 0.64
CA TYR A 203 -12.79 34.69 0.85
C TYR A 203 -13.61 35.71 1.62
N ARG A 204 -14.92 35.59 1.52
CA ARG A 204 -15.86 36.41 2.27
C ARG A 204 -16.83 35.53 3.06
N GLU A 205 -17.19 36.02 4.24
CA GLU A 205 -18.17 35.37 5.10
C GLU A 205 -19.51 36.08 4.98
N GLU A 206 -20.57 35.30 4.76
CA GLU A 206 -21.92 35.80 4.65
C GLU A 206 -22.90 34.98 5.50
N VAL A 207 -24.12 35.46 5.61
CA VAL A 207 -25.22 34.67 6.18
C VAL A 207 -25.56 33.50 5.26
N ILE A 208 -25.97 32.38 5.85
CA ILE A 208 -26.39 31.20 5.11
C ILE A 208 -27.63 31.59 4.27
N PRO A 209 -27.67 31.20 2.99
CA PRO A 209 -28.86 31.40 2.14
C PRO A 209 -30.12 30.81 2.76
N ASP A 210 -31.26 31.54 2.70
CA ASP A 210 -32.50 31.15 3.36
C ASP A 210 -32.99 29.74 3.00
N ASN A 211 -32.78 29.31 1.77
CA ASN A 211 -33.16 27.98 1.29
C ASN A 211 -32.27 26.84 1.86
N LEU A 212 -31.16 27.17 2.48
CA LEU A 212 -30.21 26.18 3.05
C LEU A 212 -30.19 26.22 4.58
N ILE A 213 -30.83 27.19 5.23
CA ILE A 213 -30.79 27.36 6.69
C ILE A 213 -31.33 26.13 7.43
N GLU A 214 -32.49 25.60 7.03
CA GLU A 214 -33.08 24.44 7.71
C GLU A 214 -32.23 23.17 7.52
N LYS A 215 -31.64 22.98 6.36
CA LYS A 215 -30.70 21.91 6.09
C LYS A 215 -29.45 22.06 6.95
N ALA A 216 -28.89 23.25 7.02
CA ALA A 216 -27.71 23.53 7.83
C ALA A 216 -27.96 23.28 9.33
N LYS A 217 -29.12 23.65 9.85
CA LYS A 217 -29.50 23.37 11.24
C LYS A 217 -29.55 21.87 11.54
N LYS A 218 -30.21 21.11 10.66
CA LYS A 218 -30.29 19.64 10.82
C LYS A 218 -28.89 18.99 10.89
N TYR A 219 -28.02 19.30 9.92
CA TYR A 219 -26.66 18.76 9.91
C TYR A 219 -25.82 19.26 11.08
N ARG A 220 -26.07 20.50 11.56
CA ARG A 220 -25.44 20.99 12.78
C ARG A 220 -25.89 20.17 14.00
N GLU A 221 -27.16 19.85 14.13
CA GLU A 221 -27.70 19.03 15.21
C GLU A 221 -27.01 17.66 15.23
N ASP A 222 -26.98 16.96 14.09
CA ASP A 222 -26.27 15.68 13.95
C ASP A 222 -24.78 15.80 14.33
N MET A 223 -24.11 16.89 13.96
CA MET A 223 -22.71 17.17 14.32
C MET A 223 -22.55 17.43 15.83
N LEU A 224 -23.45 18.19 16.45
CA LEU A 224 -23.42 18.47 17.90
C LEU A 224 -23.62 17.19 18.72
N GLU A 225 -24.57 16.36 18.34
CA GLU A 225 -24.80 15.04 18.96
C GLU A 225 -23.54 14.19 18.86
N SER A 226 -22.93 14.12 17.67
CA SER A 226 -21.69 13.39 17.49
C SER A 226 -20.53 13.94 18.31
N ALA A 227 -20.40 15.26 18.45
CA ALA A 227 -19.36 15.85 19.30
C ALA A 227 -19.62 15.58 20.79
N ALA A 228 -20.89 15.60 21.22
CA ALA A 228 -21.28 15.36 22.61
C ALA A 228 -20.98 13.94 23.08
N GLU A 229 -21.07 12.96 22.19
CA GLU A 229 -20.76 11.54 22.49
C GLU A 229 -19.27 11.27 22.83
N ALA A 230 -18.38 12.25 22.70
CA ALA A 230 -16.95 12.08 22.97
C ALA A 230 -16.65 11.77 24.44
N ASN A 231 -17.30 12.49 25.36
CA ASN A 231 -17.11 12.30 26.80
C ASN A 231 -18.26 12.87 27.62
N GLU A 232 -18.33 12.49 28.90
CA GLU A 232 -19.41 12.89 29.83
C GLU A 232 -19.49 14.43 30.00
N GLU A 233 -18.37 15.13 30.03
CA GLU A 233 -18.34 16.59 30.24
C GLU A 233 -19.05 17.33 29.09
N ILE A 234 -18.70 16.97 27.84
CA ILE A 234 -19.31 17.62 26.65
C ILE A 234 -20.78 17.21 26.53
N MET A 235 -21.10 15.94 26.82
CA MET A 235 -22.46 15.42 26.81
C MET A 235 -23.35 16.19 27.82
N GLU A 236 -22.87 16.42 29.04
CA GLU A 236 -23.62 17.16 30.07
C GLU A 236 -23.89 18.60 29.64
N LYS A 237 -22.91 19.28 29.03
CA LYS A 237 -23.08 20.62 28.47
C LYS A 237 -24.17 20.64 27.39
N TYR A 238 -24.10 19.67 26.45
CA TYR A 238 -25.08 19.59 25.36
C TYR A 238 -26.51 19.35 25.86
N LEU A 239 -26.67 18.44 26.84
CA LEU A 239 -27.98 18.13 27.43
C LEU A 239 -28.57 19.31 28.22
N ASN A 240 -27.73 20.15 28.85
CA ASN A 240 -28.18 21.30 29.61
C ASN A 240 -28.53 22.52 28.74
N ASP A 241 -27.71 22.80 27.74
CA ASP A 241 -27.79 24.05 26.98
C ASP A 241 -28.40 23.86 25.58
N GLY A 242 -28.46 22.62 25.07
CA GLY A 242 -28.93 22.31 23.71
C GLY A 242 -27.98 22.75 22.59
N ASP A 243 -26.82 23.30 22.92
CA ASP A 243 -25.76 23.70 22.00
C ASP A 243 -24.38 23.52 22.68
N LEU A 244 -23.32 23.59 21.89
CA LEU A 244 -21.93 23.48 22.35
C LEU A 244 -21.11 24.68 21.87
N SER A 245 -20.10 25.08 22.65
CA SER A 245 -19.12 26.07 22.19
C SER A 245 -18.29 25.55 21.02
N GLU A 246 -17.75 26.45 20.18
CA GLU A 246 -16.84 26.07 19.08
C GLU A 246 -15.68 25.21 19.61
N GLU A 247 -15.15 25.51 20.80
CA GLU A 247 -14.06 24.76 21.45
C GLU A 247 -14.49 23.34 21.83
N ASP A 248 -15.68 23.19 22.45
CA ASP A 248 -16.20 21.87 22.83
C ASP A 248 -16.52 21.02 21.59
N ILE A 249 -17.06 21.63 20.52
CA ILE A 249 -17.30 20.95 19.24
C ILE A 249 -15.99 20.41 18.68
N HIS A 250 -14.97 21.26 18.55
CA HIS A 250 -13.67 20.84 18.03
C HIS A 250 -13.02 19.77 18.90
N LYS A 251 -13.09 19.89 20.22
CA LYS A 251 -12.55 18.92 21.18
C LYS A 251 -13.24 17.55 21.01
N GLY A 252 -14.57 17.54 21.00
CA GLY A 252 -15.34 16.30 20.87
C GLY A 252 -15.14 15.60 19.53
N LEU A 253 -15.21 16.33 18.43
CA LEU A 253 -14.97 15.76 17.10
C LEU A 253 -13.52 15.27 16.95
N ARG A 254 -12.53 16.00 17.52
CA ARG A 254 -11.14 15.56 17.48
C ARG A 254 -10.95 14.25 18.24
N GLU A 255 -11.42 14.17 19.48
CA GLU A 255 -11.28 12.97 20.33
C GLU A 255 -11.81 11.72 19.61
N ARG A 256 -12.99 11.83 19.03
CA ARG A 256 -13.62 10.72 18.29
C ARG A 256 -12.98 10.43 16.93
N THR A 257 -12.37 11.42 16.29
CA THR A 257 -11.61 11.20 15.04
C THR A 257 -10.31 10.46 15.34
N LEU A 258 -9.61 10.83 16.43
CA LEU A 258 -8.38 10.17 16.85
C LEU A 258 -8.59 8.71 17.27
N SER A 259 -9.75 8.40 17.87
CA SER A 259 -10.14 7.01 18.21
C SER A 259 -10.67 6.22 17.01
N ASN A 260 -10.77 6.83 15.81
CA ASN A 260 -11.37 6.24 14.61
C ASN A 260 -12.87 5.88 14.74
N GLU A 261 -13.60 6.46 15.68
CA GLU A 261 -15.04 6.26 15.83
C GLU A 261 -15.85 7.00 14.76
N ILE A 262 -15.40 8.19 14.41
CA ILE A 262 -16.02 9.03 13.38
C ILE A 262 -15.00 9.46 12.33
N VAL A 263 -15.53 9.96 11.23
CA VAL A 263 -14.74 10.59 10.16
C VAL A 263 -15.34 11.94 9.82
N VAL A 264 -14.58 13.00 10.07
CA VAL A 264 -14.99 14.36 9.72
C VAL A 264 -15.01 14.54 8.21
N CYS A 265 -16.12 15.03 7.67
CA CYS A 265 -16.35 15.22 6.24
C CYS A 265 -16.49 16.70 5.90
N ILE A 266 -15.73 17.11 4.89
CA ILE A 266 -15.68 18.45 4.33
C ILE A 266 -15.84 18.41 2.82
N CYS A 267 -16.12 19.53 2.19
CA CYS A 267 -16.34 19.59 0.75
C CYS A 267 -15.64 20.77 0.06
N GLY A 268 -15.45 20.65 -1.25
CA GLY A 268 -14.86 21.72 -2.03
C GLY A 268 -14.63 21.35 -3.50
N SER A 269 -13.91 22.23 -4.18
CA SER A 269 -13.37 22.01 -5.51
C SER A 269 -11.94 22.55 -5.56
N ALA A 270 -10.97 21.65 -5.53
CA ALA A 270 -9.56 22.02 -5.64
C ALA A 270 -9.29 22.72 -6.98
N PHE A 271 -9.90 22.26 -8.07
CA PHE A 271 -9.75 22.87 -9.40
C PHE A 271 -10.26 24.33 -9.42
N LYS A 272 -11.39 24.62 -8.77
CA LYS A 272 -11.95 25.96 -8.65
C LYS A 272 -11.37 26.77 -7.49
N ASN A 273 -10.36 26.25 -6.79
CA ASN A 273 -9.70 26.91 -5.65
C ASN A 273 -10.65 27.21 -4.47
N LYS A 274 -11.62 26.34 -4.20
CA LYS A 274 -12.64 26.51 -3.15
C LYS A 274 -12.57 25.37 -2.14
N GLY A 275 -12.52 25.69 -0.84
CA GLY A 275 -12.60 24.70 0.23
C GLY A 275 -11.28 24.06 0.66
N VAL A 276 -10.15 24.34 0.01
CA VAL A 276 -8.83 23.73 0.36
C VAL A 276 -8.23 24.33 1.64
N GLN A 277 -8.35 25.63 1.87
CA GLN A 277 -7.87 26.25 3.12
C GLN A 277 -8.63 25.72 4.34
N PRO A 278 -9.98 25.63 4.34
CA PRO A 278 -10.69 24.94 5.44
C PRO A 278 -10.30 23.48 5.63
N MET A 279 -9.90 22.78 4.56
CA MET A 279 -9.35 21.42 4.67
C MET A 279 -8.03 21.44 5.45
N LEU A 280 -7.12 22.38 5.17
CA LEU A 280 -5.88 22.52 5.93
C LEU A 280 -6.13 22.88 7.40
N ASP A 281 -7.12 23.70 7.69
CA ASP A 281 -7.54 23.98 9.07
C ASP A 281 -8.05 22.71 9.75
N SER A 282 -8.83 21.89 9.04
CA SER A 282 -9.33 20.59 9.53
C SER A 282 -8.20 19.59 9.79
N VAL A 283 -7.12 19.61 8.99
CA VAL A 283 -5.91 18.80 9.26
C VAL A 283 -5.31 19.16 10.62
N ILE A 284 -5.18 20.44 10.93
CA ILE A 284 -4.66 20.88 12.22
C ILE A 284 -5.60 20.50 13.36
N GLN A 285 -6.90 20.71 13.17
CA GLN A 285 -7.92 20.55 14.20
C GLN A 285 -8.22 19.10 14.55
N TYR A 286 -8.22 18.18 13.56
CA TYR A 286 -8.75 16.82 13.75
C TYR A 286 -7.73 15.70 13.57
N LEU A 287 -6.60 15.93 12.92
CA LEU A 287 -5.57 14.88 12.77
C LEU A 287 -4.51 14.97 13.88
N PRO A 288 -3.92 13.85 14.29
CA PRO A 288 -3.02 13.78 15.42
C PRO A 288 -1.66 14.43 15.17
N ALA A 289 -1.05 14.89 16.26
CA ALA A 289 0.39 15.09 16.34
C ALA A 289 1.10 13.74 16.61
N PRO A 290 2.41 13.62 16.33
CA PRO A 290 3.16 12.39 16.64
C PRO A 290 3.11 11.96 18.11
N THR A 291 2.85 12.89 19.02
CA THR A 291 2.71 12.64 20.47
C THR A 291 1.36 12.06 20.87
N GLU A 292 0.36 12.14 19.99
CA GLU A 292 -1.00 11.67 20.24
C GLU A 292 -1.28 10.29 19.61
N VAL A 293 -0.30 9.76 18.87
CA VAL A 293 -0.36 8.41 18.28
C VAL A 293 0.22 7.41 19.28
N GLU A 294 -0.28 6.18 19.28
CA GLU A 294 0.27 5.09 20.11
C GLU A 294 1.79 4.97 19.91
N ALA A 295 2.51 4.70 21.01
CA ALA A 295 3.95 4.47 20.95
C ALA A 295 4.28 3.33 19.98
N ILE A 296 5.28 3.55 19.11
CA ILE A 296 5.67 2.52 18.14
C ILE A 296 6.21 1.30 18.87
N GLN A 297 5.73 0.14 18.51
CA GLN A 297 6.18 -1.14 19.06
C GLN A 297 7.19 -1.81 18.12
N GLY A 298 8.09 -2.55 18.72
CA GLY A 298 9.05 -3.38 18.02
C GLY A 298 9.52 -4.52 18.90
N VAL A 299 10.26 -5.43 18.32
CA VAL A 299 10.88 -6.57 19.03
C VAL A 299 12.37 -6.32 19.21
N LEU A 300 12.94 -6.81 20.30
CA LEU A 300 14.38 -6.78 20.51
C LEU A 300 15.08 -7.84 19.62
N GLU A 301 16.41 -7.91 19.70
CA GLU A 301 17.19 -8.88 18.91
C GLU A 301 16.89 -10.35 19.23
N ASP A 302 16.26 -10.62 20.38
CA ASP A 302 15.80 -11.96 20.75
C ASP A 302 14.57 -12.42 19.94
N GLY A 303 13.91 -11.52 19.22
CA GLY A 303 12.73 -11.79 18.40
C GLY A 303 11.44 -12.03 19.18
N GLU A 304 11.46 -11.97 20.51
CA GLU A 304 10.32 -12.28 21.38
C GLU A 304 9.92 -11.10 22.30
N THR A 305 10.90 -10.35 22.79
CA THR A 305 10.64 -9.25 23.74
C THR A 305 10.12 -8.02 23.00
N ILE A 306 8.88 -7.62 23.32
CA ILE A 306 8.27 -6.40 22.76
C ILE A 306 8.71 -5.19 23.59
N GLU A 307 9.20 -4.16 22.91
CA GLU A 307 9.53 -2.87 23.48
C GLU A 307 8.82 -1.76 22.69
N SER A 308 8.42 -0.68 23.38
CA SER A 308 7.80 0.48 22.76
C SER A 308 8.69 1.71 22.83
N ARG A 309 8.57 2.61 21.85
CA ARG A 309 9.26 3.91 21.81
C ARG A 309 8.22 5.00 21.68
N ASN A 310 8.29 5.99 22.59
CA ASN A 310 7.47 7.19 22.49
C ASN A 310 8.08 8.18 21.50
N SER A 311 7.25 9.02 20.93
CA SER A 311 7.71 10.13 20.09
C SER A 311 8.34 11.23 20.98
N ASP A 312 9.60 11.04 21.35
CA ASP A 312 10.37 11.93 22.23
C ASP A 312 11.83 11.97 21.77
N ASP A 313 12.45 13.16 21.85
CA ASP A 313 13.85 13.38 21.50
C ASP A 313 14.83 12.73 22.49
N ASP A 314 14.42 12.54 23.74
CA ASP A 314 15.24 11.95 24.80
C ASP A 314 15.23 10.41 24.80
N GLU A 315 14.34 9.80 24.03
CA GLU A 315 14.30 8.35 23.80
C GLU A 315 15.45 7.88 22.89
N PRO A 316 15.84 6.61 22.95
CA PRO A 316 16.81 6.05 22.00
C PRO A 316 16.31 6.20 20.55
N PHE A 317 17.23 6.52 19.65
CA PHE A 317 16.88 6.70 18.24
C PHE A 317 16.26 5.45 17.64
N SER A 318 15.11 5.64 16.97
CA SER A 318 14.49 4.63 16.11
C SER A 318 13.78 5.29 14.92
N ALA A 319 13.96 4.70 13.73
CA ALA A 319 13.35 5.16 12.49
C ALA A 319 13.05 3.97 11.57
N LEU A 320 12.08 4.13 10.70
CA LEU A 320 11.74 3.17 9.65
C LEU A 320 12.15 3.73 8.29
N ALA A 321 12.93 2.96 7.54
CA ALA A 321 13.22 3.23 6.14
C ALA A 321 12.03 2.77 5.29
N PHE A 322 11.16 3.69 4.90
CA PHE A 322 9.90 3.36 4.23
C PHE A 322 9.97 3.43 2.72
N LYS A 323 10.97 4.13 2.17
CA LYS A 323 11.15 4.25 0.72
C LYS A 323 12.63 4.40 0.36
N ILE A 324 13.04 3.76 -0.72
CA ILE A 324 14.33 3.97 -1.36
C ILE A 324 14.07 4.54 -2.75
N ALA A 325 14.85 5.53 -3.14
CA ALA A 325 14.81 6.09 -4.47
C ALA A 325 16.24 6.30 -5.00
N THR A 326 16.43 6.10 -6.29
CA THR A 326 17.71 6.39 -6.96
C THR A 326 17.63 7.75 -7.62
N ASP A 327 18.58 8.59 -7.28
CA ASP A 327 18.73 9.92 -7.87
C ASP A 327 20.00 9.97 -8.75
N PRO A 328 19.90 10.48 -9.97
CA PRO A 328 21.05 10.49 -10.90
C PRO A 328 22.23 11.35 -10.42
N PHE A 329 21.99 12.31 -9.52
CA PHE A 329 23.03 13.26 -9.07
C PHE A 329 23.62 12.93 -7.71
N VAL A 330 22.80 12.40 -6.77
CA VAL A 330 23.22 12.15 -5.39
C VAL A 330 23.28 10.68 -5.04
N GLY A 331 22.82 9.80 -5.92
CA GLY A 331 22.80 8.35 -5.70
C GLY A 331 21.57 7.89 -4.93
N THR A 332 21.72 6.88 -4.09
CA THR A 332 20.60 6.30 -3.33
C THR A 332 20.15 7.21 -2.20
N LEU A 333 18.87 7.53 -2.20
CA LEU A 333 18.13 8.25 -1.18
C LEU A 333 17.30 7.25 -0.36
N THR A 334 17.53 7.18 0.93
CA THR A 334 16.73 6.39 1.86
C THR A 334 15.81 7.33 2.65
N PHE A 335 14.51 7.27 2.38
CA PHE A 335 13.52 8.04 3.12
C PHE A 335 13.19 7.35 4.43
N ILE A 336 13.27 8.10 5.51
CA ILE A 336 13.03 7.61 6.86
C ILE A 336 11.93 8.40 7.57
N ARG A 337 11.15 7.70 8.39
CA ARG A 337 10.29 8.27 9.42
C ARG A 337 10.96 8.04 10.77
N VAL A 338 11.30 9.12 11.47
CA VAL A 338 11.86 9.05 12.83
C VAL A 338 10.72 8.94 13.84
N TYR A 339 10.73 7.88 14.64
CA TYR A 339 9.73 7.66 15.69
C TYR A 339 10.23 8.15 17.05
N SER A 340 11.51 8.00 17.36
CA SER A 340 12.08 8.41 18.64
C SER A 340 13.51 8.87 18.50
N GLY A 341 13.96 9.71 19.43
CA GLY A 341 15.35 10.15 19.53
C GLY A 341 15.78 11.19 18.51
N VAL A 342 17.07 11.42 18.48
CA VAL A 342 17.74 12.37 17.57
C VAL A 342 18.87 11.67 16.84
N LEU A 343 19.01 11.94 15.54
CA LEU A 343 20.10 11.45 14.71
C LEU A 343 20.82 12.65 14.08
N THR A 344 22.15 12.65 14.19
CA THR A 344 23.00 13.71 13.66
C THR A 344 23.85 13.19 12.49
N GLN A 345 24.16 14.06 11.56
CA GLN A 345 25.05 13.75 10.44
C GLN A 345 26.41 13.23 10.96
N GLY A 346 26.84 12.08 10.44
CA GLY A 346 28.10 11.43 10.83
C GLY A 346 27.95 10.37 11.91
N ASP A 347 26.78 10.29 12.57
CA ASP A 347 26.46 9.21 13.53
C ASP A 347 26.43 7.85 12.84
N SER A 348 26.38 6.83 13.67
CA SER A 348 26.22 5.46 13.20
C SER A 348 24.97 4.84 13.78
N VAL A 349 24.24 4.13 12.94
CA VAL A 349 23.01 3.43 13.29
C VAL A 349 23.12 1.93 13.02
N PHE A 350 22.31 1.15 13.70
CA PHE A 350 22.10 -0.26 13.41
C PHE A 350 21.01 -0.40 12.35
N ALA A 351 21.30 -1.18 11.29
CA ALA A 351 20.32 -1.52 10.23
C ALA A 351 19.88 -2.97 10.41
N SER A 352 18.57 -3.20 10.52
CA SER A 352 18.00 -4.48 10.95
C SER A 352 18.15 -5.62 9.95
N SER A 353 18.08 -5.34 8.62
CA SER A 353 18.05 -6.41 7.59
C SER A 353 19.31 -7.24 7.54
N LYS A 354 20.47 -6.61 7.67
CA LYS A 354 21.78 -7.26 7.64
C LYS A 354 22.48 -7.28 8.98
N SER A 355 21.77 -6.83 10.04
CA SER A 355 22.36 -6.69 11.39
C SER A 355 23.69 -5.95 11.33
N SER A 356 23.76 -4.88 10.54
CA SER A 356 24.99 -4.16 10.23
C SER A 356 24.99 -2.75 10.79
N LYS A 357 26.20 -2.21 10.98
CA LYS A 357 26.40 -0.82 11.36
C LYS A 357 26.55 0.03 10.11
N GLU A 358 25.63 0.99 9.96
CA GLU A 358 25.65 1.98 8.89
C GLU A 358 26.08 3.36 9.40
N ARG A 359 26.83 4.09 8.59
CA ARG A 359 27.21 5.48 8.89
C ARG A 359 26.29 6.43 8.16
N VAL A 360 25.71 7.36 8.90
CA VAL A 360 24.82 8.39 8.37
C VAL A 360 25.62 9.41 7.58
N GLY A 361 25.34 9.52 6.29
CA GLY A 361 25.91 10.51 5.41
C GLY A 361 25.22 11.87 5.50
N ARG A 362 24.96 12.50 4.35
CA ARG A 362 24.18 13.73 4.29
C ARG A 362 22.70 13.40 4.52
N MET A 363 22.00 14.30 5.17
CA MET A 363 20.56 14.23 5.39
C MET A 363 19.87 15.39 4.70
N LEU A 364 18.74 15.11 4.09
CA LEU A 364 17.97 16.06 3.29
C LEU A 364 16.54 16.16 3.81
N GLN A 365 16.04 17.36 3.94
CA GLN A 365 14.62 17.64 4.02
C GLN A 365 14.10 17.87 2.60
N MET A 366 12.97 17.24 2.29
CA MET A 366 12.36 17.35 0.97
C MET A 366 11.25 18.42 0.99
N HIS A 367 11.29 19.29 0.00
CA HIS A 367 10.27 20.29 -0.28
C HIS A 367 9.84 20.13 -1.73
N ALA A 368 9.00 19.12 -2.01
CA ALA A 368 8.68 18.69 -3.36
C ALA A 368 9.97 18.36 -4.16
N ASN A 369 10.30 19.14 -5.19
CA ASN A 369 11.52 18.96 -5.99
C ASN A 369 12.78 19.62 -5.40
N ASN A 370 12.62 20.45 -4.38
CA ASN A 370 13.74 21.12 -3.72
C ASN A 370 14.27 20.28 -2.58
N ARG A 371 15.57 20.33 -2.35
CA ARG A 371 16.27 19.60 -1.29
C ARG A 371 17.03 20.60 -0.42
N GLU A 372 16.80 20.51 0.87
CA GLU A 372 17.52 21.29 1.87
C GLU A 372 18.40 20.34 2.69
N GLU A 373 19.69 20.63 2.79
CA GLU A 373 20.61 19.85 3.61
C GLU A 373 20.40 20.19 5.08
N ILE A 374 20.16 19.17 5.91
CA ILE A 374 19.93 19.29 7.33
C ILE A 374 21.00 18.53 8.11
N SER A 375 21.38 19.05 9.28
CA SER A 375 22.42 18.46 10.13
C SER A 375 21.90 17.43 11.12
N GLU A 376 20.62 17.47 11.47
CA GLU A 376 19.98 16.57 12.42
C GLU A 376 18.53 16.30 12.03
N VAL A 377 18.03 15.15 12.45
CA VAL A 377 16.60 14.76 12.39
C VAL A 377 16.17 14.28 13.77
N ARG A 378 14.90 14.50 14.10
CA ARG A 378 14.33 14.28 15.43
C ARG A 378 13.05 13.46 15.38
N ALA A 379 12.60 12.97 16.53
CA ALA A 379 11.30 12.29 16.62
C ALA A 379 10.21 13.07 15.88
N GLY A 380 9.40 12.39 15.07
CA GLY A 380 8.35 13.00 14.25
C GLY A 380 8.79 13.50 12.87
N ASP A 381 10.09 13.57 12.57
CA ASP A 381 10.58 14.01 11.26
C ASP A 381 10.45 12.94 10.18
N ILE A 382 10.24 13.43 8.96
CA ILE A 382 10.41 12.66 7.72
C ILE A 382 11.55 13.31 6.94
N ALA A 383 12.56 12.52 6.60
CA ALA A 383 13.75 13.01 5.90
C ALA A 383 14.35 11.94 4.99
N ALA A 384 15.28 12.34 4.12
CA ALA A 384 16.04 11.40 3.29
C ALA A 384 17.52 11.39 3.72
N ILE A 385 18.10 10.19 3.79
CA ILE A 385 19.53 9.98 4.06
C ILE A 385 20.21 9.53 2.77
N ILE A 386 21.37 10.13 2.47
CA ILE A 386 22.19 9.75 1.32
C ILE A 386 23.29 8.79 1.79
N GLY A 387 23.50 7.73 1.02
CA GLY A 387 24.71 6.89 1.13
C GLY A 387 24.63 5.75 2.12
N LEU A 388 23.46 5.38 2.61
CA LEU A 388 23.26 4.10 3.27
C LEU A 388 23.38 2.98 2.22
N LYS A 389 24.23 1.96 2.49
CA LYS A 389 24.59 0.97 1.47
C LYS A 389 23.75 -0.31 1.55
N ASP A 390 23.47 -0.73 2.75
CA ASP A 390 22.89 -2.04 3.04
C ASP A 390 21.50 -1.95 3.66
N VAL A 391 20.75 -0.87 3.37
CA VAL A 391 19.41 -0.63 3.85
C VAL A 391 18.41 -0.91 2.74
N THR A 392 17.34 -1.60 3.06
CA THR A 392 16.21 -1.90 2.17
C THR A 392 14.92 -1.27 2.70
N THR A 393 13.91 -1.16 1.84
CA THR A 393 12.60 -0.67 2.25
C THR A 393 12.00 -1.61 3.31
N GLY A 394 11.54 -1.03 4.42
CA GLY A 394 11.03 -1.78 5.58
C GLY A 394 12.05 -1.99 6.69
N ASP A 395 13.32 -1.58 6.49
CA ASP A 395 14.35 -1.71 7.51
C ASP A 395 14.17 -0.71 8.66
N THR A 396 14.49 -1.19 9.85
CA THR A 396 14.63 -0.33 11.02
C THR A 396 16.06 0.20 11.11
N LEU A 397 16.17 1.50 11.33
CA LEU A 397 17.42 2.17 11.72
C LEU A 397 17.30 2.57 13.19
N CYS A 398 18.19 2.10 14.06
CA CYS A 398 18.10 2.39 15.48
C CYS A 398 19.45 2.61 16.16
N ASP A 399 19.41 2.97 17.44
CA ASP A 399 20.61 3.14 18.26
C ASP A 399 21.40 1.82 18.36
N LEU A 400 22.73 1.91 18.31
CA LEU A 400 23.62 0.76 18.34
C LEU A 400 23.63 -0.03 19.66
N LYS A 401 23.21 0.61 20.77
CA LYS A 401 23.25 0.02 22.12
C LYS A 401 21.86 -0.41 22.61
N LYS A 402 20.83 0.19 22.04
CA LYS A 402 19.43 -0.08 22.37
C LYS A 402 18.67 -0.42 21.10
N THR A 403 19.04 -1.57 20.55
CA THR A 403 18.45 -2.07 19.30
C THR A 403 16.98 -2.41 19.47
N ILE A 404 16.21 -2.07 18.47
CA ILE A 404 14.81 -2.43 18.33
C ILE A 404 14.56 -2.72 16.86
N ILE A 405 13.74 -3.72 16.57
CA ILE A 405 13.27 -4.02 15.22
C ILE A 405 11.80 -3.69 15.19
N LEU A 406 11.45 -2.62 14.51
CA LEU A 406 10.06 -2.23 14.31
C LEU A 406 9.39 -3.29 13.43
N GLU A 407 8.07 -3.38 13.52
CA GLU A 407 7.29 -4.33 12.75
C GLU A 407 7.67 -4.27 11.25
N LYS A 408 8.02 -5.42 10.69
CA LYS A 408 8.37 -5.52 9.27
C LYS A 408 7.14 -5.32 8.40
N MET A 409 7.30 -4.55 7.33
CA MET A 409 6.28 -4.46 6.29
C MET A 409 6.19 -5.81 5.57
N THR A 410 4.98 -6.36 5.45
CA THR A 410 4.73 -7.55 4.63
C THR A 410 4.36 -7.09 3.22
N PHE A 411 5.13 -7.52 2.23
CA PHE A 411 4.87 -7.16 0.85
C PHE A 411 4.15 -8.29 0.13
N PRO A 412 3.12 -7.98 -0.68
CA PRO A 412 2.43 -8.99 -1.46
C PRO A 412 3.37 -9.61 -2.50
N GLU A 413 3.18 -10.89 -2.79
CA GLU A 413 3.88 -11.56 -3.88
C GLU A 413 3.44 -10.99 -5.24
N PRO A 414 4.38 -10.82 -6.19
CA PRO A 414 4.03 -10.38 -7.53
C PRO A 414 3.13 -11.40 -8.24
N VAL A 415 2.18 -10.89 -9.03
CA VAL A 415 1.14 -11.73 -9.65
C VAL A 415 1.34 -11.95 -11.14
N ILE A 416 2.08 -11.08 -11.84
CA ILE A 416 2.40 -11.22 -13.25
C ILE A 416 3.89 -11.22 -13.49
N SER A 417 4.32 -11.89 -14.54
CA SER A 417 5.72 -11.97 -14.96
C SER A 417 5.86 -11.76 -16.47
N VAL A 418 6.94 -11.09 -16.88
CA VAL A 418 7.31 -10.91 -18.28
C VAL A 418 8.78 -11.28 -18.46
N ALA A 419 9.11 -11.83 -19.61
CA ALA A 419 10.50 -12.03 -20.03
C ALA A 419 11.05 -10.74 -20.61
N VAL A 420 12.25 -10.35 -20.18
CA VAL A 420 12.95 -9.14 -20.68
C VAL A 420 14.27 -9.57 -21.30
N GLU A 421 14.46 -9.22 -22.57
CA GLU A 421 15.67 -9.54 -23.31
C GLU A 421 16.35 -8.24 -23.77
N PRO A 422 17.66 -8.05 -23.47
CA PRO A 422 18.38 -6.88 -23.96
C PRO A 422 18.50 -6.91 -25.48
N LYS A 423 18.36 -5.77 -26.15
CA LYS A 423 18.51 -5.69 -27.60
C LYS A 423 19.94 -5.92 -28.07
N THR A 424 20.92 -5.54 -27.27
CA THR A 424 22.35 -5.66 -27.57
C THR A 424 23.12 -6.28 -26.41
N LYS A 425 24.33 -6.82 -26.69
CA LYS A 425 25.21 -7.33 -25.62
C LYS A 425 25.66 -6.23 -24.64
N SER A 426 25.80 -5.00 -25.11
CA SER A 426 26.09 -3.84 -24.25
C SER A 426 24.95 -3.54 -23.27
N ASP A 427 23.70 -3.79 -23.67
CA ASP A 427 22.55 -3.55 -22.83
C ASP A 427 22.39 -4.62 -21.74
N GLN A 428 23.01 -5.81 -21.90
CA GLN A 428 22.89 -6.89 -20.93
C GLN A 428 23.50 -6.53 -19.56
N GLU A 429 24.69 -5.93 -19.56
CA GLU A 429 25.34 -5.50 -18.30
C GLU A 429 24.58 -4.34 -17.66
N LYS A 430 24.21 -3.34 -18.48
CA LYS A 430 23.42 -2.20 -18.04
C LYS A 430 22.06 -2.65 -17.50
N MET A 431 21.39 -3.60 -18.16
CA MET A 431 20.11 -4.17 -17.74
C MET A 431 20.19 -4.81 -16.33
N GLY A 432 21.22 -5.61 -16.07
CA GLY A 432 21.42 -6.19 -14.76
C GLY A 432 21.57 -5.17 -13.64
N LEU A 433 22.33 -4.08 -13.90
CA LEU A 433 22.48 -2.97 -12.96
C LEU A 433 21.17 -2.18 -12.78
N ALA A 434 20.44 -1.90 -13.86
CA ALA A 434 19.16 -1.20 -13.82
C ALA A 434 18.12 -2.00 -13.04
N LEU A 435 17.94 -3.27 -13.36
CA LEU A 435 17.01 -4.17 -12.67
C LEU A 435 17.36 -4.32 -11.19
N GLY A 436 18.64 -4.44 -10.85
CA GLY A 436 19.10 -4.52 -9.45
C GLY A 436 18.74 -3.26 -8.66
N ARG A 437 18.87 -2.06 -9.24
CA ARG A 437 18.48 -0.79 -8.60
C ARG A 437 16.96 -0.67 -8.46
N LEU A 438 16.21 -1.00 -9.50
CA LEU A 438 14.74 -0.99 -9.45
C LEU A 438 14.20 -1.95 -8.40
N ALA A 439 14.80 -3.14 -8.26
CA ALA A 439 14.45 -4.11 -7.22
C ALA A 439 14.79 -3.65 -5.80
N GLN A 440 15.79 -2.78 -5.62
CA GLN A 440 16.07 -2.15 -4.32
C GLN A 440 15.03 -1.09 -3.94
N GLU A 441 14.50 -0.38 -4.93
CA GLU A 441 13.47 0.64 -4.72
C GLU A 441 12.10 0.03 -4.41
N ASP A 442 11.76 -1.04 -5.12
CA ASP A 442 10.45 -1.68 -5.05
C ASP A 442 10.53 -3.15 -4.64
N PRO A 443 10.19 -3.47 -3.39
CA PRO A 443 10.23 -4.85 -2.90
C PRO A 443 9.15 -5.77 -3.51
N SER A 444 8.14 -5.24 -4.21
CA SER A 444 7.17 -6.04 -4.98
C SER A 444 7.68 -6.39 -6.39
N PHE A 445 8.78 -5.77 -6.81
CA PHE A 445 9.43 -6.08 -8.06
C PHE A 445 10.51 -7.15 -7.85
N ARG A 446 10.41 -8.26 -8.55
CA ARG A 446 11.37 -9.34 -8.49
C ARG A 446 12.02 -9.58 -9.83
N VAL A 447 13.29 -9.95 -9.79
CA VAL A 447 14.09 -10.28 -10.95
C VAL A 447 14.67 -11.68 -10.74
N ASN A 448 14.38 -12.59 -11.63
CA ASN A 448 14.92 -13.95 -11.64
C ASN A 448 15.51 -14.25 -13.02
N THR A 449 16.51 -15.08 -13.06
CA THR A 449 16.99 -15.69 -14.32
C THR A 449 16.50 -17.13 -14.35
N ASP A 450 15.77 -17.46 -15.40
CA ASP A 450 15.36 -18.83 -15.66
C ASP A 450 16.59 -19.65 -16.07
N GLU A 451 16.92 -20.67 -15.29
CA GLU A 451 18.11 -21.49 -15.50
C GLU A 451 18.03 -22.34 -16.79
N GLU A 452 16.82 -22.70 -17.22
CA GLU A 452 16.63 -23.53 -18.41
C GLU A 452 16.67 -22.71 -19.69
N SER A 453 15.95 -21.58 -19.74
CA SER A 453 15.90 -20.70 -20.92
C SER A 453 17.00 -19.64 -20.96
N GLY A 454 17.64 -19.35 -19.81
CA GLY A 454 18.58 -18.25 -19.64
C GLY A 454 17.93 -16.87 -19.73
N GLN A 455 16.59 -16.80 -19.78
CA GLN A 455 15.86 -15.55 -19.87
C GLN A 455 15.82 -14.83 -18.52
N THR A 456 15.89 -13.50 -18.56
CA THR A 456 15.63 -12.67 -17.39
C THR A 456 14.12 -12.48 -17.27
N ILE A 457 13.55 -12.94 -16.17
CA ILE A 457 12.13 -12.80 -15.83
C ILE A 457 11.98 -11.69 -14.83
N ILE A 458 11.13 -10.72 -15.11
CA ILE A 458 10.71 -9.69 -14.16
C ILE A 458 9.26 -9.93 -13.74
N SER A 459 8.99 -9.79 -12.47
CA SER A 459 7.67 -10.02 -11.88
C SER A 459 7.20 -8.79 -11.12
N GLY A 460 5.92 -8.47 -11.19
CA GLY A 460 5.32 -7.28 -10.57
C GLY A 460 3.84 -7.44 -10.27
N MET A 461 3.23 -6.39 -9.73
CA MET A 461 1.87 -6.38 -9.22
C MET A 461 0.80 -6.28 -10.31
N GLY A 462 1.15 -5.75 -11.48
CA GLY A 462 0.23 -5.58 -12.59
C GLY A 462 0.94 -5.18 -13.88
N GLU A 463 0.18 -5.10 -14.96
CA GLU A 463 0.69 -4.78 -16.30
C GLU A 463 1.29 -3.36 -16.32
N LEU A 464 0.56 -2.38 -15.76
CA LEU A 464 1.03 -1.01 -15.70
C LEU A 464 2.30 -0.88 -14.85
N HIS A 465 2.40 -1.63 -13.75
CA HIS A 465 3.59 -1.65 -12.92
C HIS A 465 4.84 -2.08 -13.71
N LEU A 466 4.76 -3.21 -14.42
CA LEU A 466 5.87 -3.71 -15.23
C LEU A 466 6.19 -2.77 -16.41
N GLU A 467 5.17 -2.20 -17.05
CA GLU A 467 5.34 -1.23 -18.14
C GLU A 467 6.11 0.01 -17.68
N VAL A 468 5.76 0.55 -16.50
CA VAL A 468 6.46 1.70 -15.89
C VAL A 468 7.91 1.35 -15.61
N LEU A 469 8.21 0.19 -15.04
CA LEU A 469 9.58 -0.23 -14.73
C LEU A 469 10.44 -0.42 -15.99
N VAL A 470 9.87 -0.98 -17.03
CA VAL A 470 10.57 -1.15 -18.32
C VAL A 470 10.84 0.20 -19.00
N ASP A 471 9.88 1.11 -18.94
CA ASP A 471 10.08 2.47 -19.47
C ASP A 471 11.12 3.24 -18.64
N ARG A 472 11.17 3.06 -17.32
CA ARG A 472 12.23 3.58 -16.45
C ARG A 472 13.61 3.04 -16.83
N MET A 473 13.73 1.74 -17.14
CA MET A 473 15.00 1.17 -17.63
C MET A 473 15.50 1.91 -18.87
N LYS A 474 14.58 2.25 -19.78
CA LYS A 474 14.94 2.98 -20.99
C LYS A 474 15.34 4.44 -20.72
N ARG A 475 14.53 5.17 -19.93
CA ARG A 475 14.74 6.62 -19.71
C ARG A 475 15.87 6.93 -18.73
N GLU A 476 15.94 6.20 -17.62
CA GLU A 476 16.89 6.48 -16.54
C GLU A 476 18.24 5.78 -16.72
N PHE A 477 18.26 4.61 -17.36
CA PHE A 477 19.45 3.77 -17.47
C PHE A 477 19.96 3.59 -18.91
N ASP A 478 19.26 4.16 -19.90
CA ASP A 478 19.58 4.01 -21.32
C ASP A 478 19.73 2.54 -21.74
N VAL A 479 18.75 1.71 -21.34
CA VAL A 479 18.67 0.28 -21.64
C VAL A 479 17.47 0.00 -22.53
N GLU A 480 17.71 -0.51 -23.73
CA GLU A 480 16.63 -1.00 -24.59
C GLU A 480 16.47 -2.51 -24.47
N ALA A 481 15.25 -2.94 -24.18
CA ALA A 481 14.90 -4.35 -24.03
C ALA A 481 13.65 -4.72 -24.85
N ASN A 482 13.60 -5.96 -25.29
CA ASN A 482 12.39 -6.59 -25.82
C ASN A 482 11.61 -7.21 -24.66
N ILE A 483 10.32 -7.02 -24.66
CA ILE A 483 9.43 -7.57 -23.63
C ILE A 483 8.70 -8.76 -24.24
N GLY A 484 8.79 -9.92 -23.58
CA GLY A 484 7.98 -11.09 -23.91
C GLY A 484 6.52 -10.89 -23.45
N LYS A 485 5.64 -11.83 -23.85
CA LYS A 485 4.25 -11.84 -23.36
C LYS A 485 4.28 -11.97 -21.84
N PRO A 486 3.37 -11.28 -21.12
CA PRO A 486 3.21 -11.46 -19.69
C PRO A 486 3.00 -12.92 -19.35
N GLN A 487 3.71 -13.42 -18.35
CA GLN A 487 3.51 -14.77 -17.83
C GLN A 487 2.73 -14.71 -16.53
N VAL A 488 1.80 -15.65 -16.38
CA VAL A 488 1.00 -15.78 -15.17
C VAL A 488 1.78 -16.59 -14.15
N ALA A 489 1.82 -16.15 -12.91
CA ALA A 489 2.43 -16.89 -11.81
C ALA A 489 1.54 -18.07 -11.40
N TYR A 490 1.60 -19.15 -12.14
CA TYR A 490 0.93 -20.39 -11.77
C TYR A 490 1.51 -20.98 -10.49
N ARG A 491 0.73 -21.81 -9.81
CA ARG A 491 1.14 -22.60 -8.65
C ARG A 491 0.70 -24.04 -8.86
N GLU A 492 1.26 -24.91 -8.07
CA GLU A 492 0.85 -26.30 -8.02
C GLU A 492 0.27 -26.61 -6.63
N SER A 493 -0.63 -27.56 -6.54
CA SER A 493 -1.14 -28.09 -5.27
C SER A 493 -1.46 -29.57 -5.42
N ILE A 494 -1.89 -30.22 -4.36
CA ILE A 494 -2.28 -31.63 -4.32
C ILE A 494 -3.71 -31.79 -3.85
N ARG A 495 -4.39 -32.85 -4.31
CA ARG A 495 -5.80 -33.08 -3.95
C ARG A 495 -6.00 -34.18 -2.92
N GLU A 496 -5.05 -35.08 -2.74
CA GLU A 496 -5.17 -36.27 -1.88
C GLU A 496 -3.99 -36.39 -0.93
N SER A 497 -4.25 -36.99 0.21
CA SER A 497 -3.21 -37.36 1.18
C SER A 497 -2.50 -38.63 0.74
N VAL A 498 -1.17 -38.63 0.78
CA VAL A 498 -0.34 -39.76 0.37
C VAL A 498 0.85 -39.94 1.31
N GLU A 499 1.23 -41.18 1.55
CA GLU A 499 2.50 -41.55 2.20
C GLU A 499 3.57 -41.86 1.16
N SER A 500 4.78 -41.36 1.35
CA SER A 500 5.87 -41.53 0.41
C SER A 500 7.20 -41.77 1.12
N GLU A 501 7.96 -42.73 0.59
CA GLU A 501 9.30 -43.09 1.01
C GLU A 501 10.33 -42.34 0.17
N GLY A 502 11.30 -41.70 0.81
CA GLY A 502 12.48 -41.16 0.15
C GLY A 502 13.75 -41.79 0.71
N LYS A 503 14.50 -42.48 -0.13
CA LYS A 503 15.74 -43.14 0.25
C LYS A 503 16.88 -42.73 -0.67
N PHE A 504 17.83 -42.03 -0.13
CA PHE A 504 19.06 -41.64 -0.84
C PHE A 504 20.26 -42.40 -0.31
N VAL A 505 20.84 -43.22 -1.18
CA VAL A 505 22.05 -44.00 -0.87
C VAL A 505 23.05 -43.77 -1.99
N ARG A 506 24.24 -43.27 -1.66
CA ARG A 506 25.34 -43.11 -2.61
C ARG A 506 26.62 -43.60 -2.00
N GLN A 507 27.28 -44.56 -2.64
CA GLN A 507 28.61 -45.02 -2.31
C GLN A 507 29.59 -44.62 -3.42
N SER A 508 30.54 -43.76 -3.13
CA SER A 508 31.60 -43.36 -4.04
C SER A 508 32.93 -43.37 -3.27
N GLY A 509 33.67 -44.45 -3.33
CA GLY A 509 35.06 -44.61 -2.96
C GLY A 509 35.57 -43.88 -1.68
N GLY A 510 34.86 -44.02 -0.55
CA GLY A 510 35.14 -43.32 0.69
C GLY A 510 33.93 -43.33 1.63
N LYS A 511 33.68 -42.22 2.36
CA LYS A 511 32.51 -42.06 3.21
C LYS A 511 31.25 -42.03 2.33
N GLY A 512 30.32 -42.96 2.55
CA GLY A 512 29.02 -43.01 1.82
C GLY A 512 28.09 -41.86 2.21
N GLN A 513 26.98 -41.78 1.56
CA GLN A 513 25.86 -40.89 1.92
C GLN A 513 24.60 -41.70 2.10
N TYR A 514 23.90 -41.53 3.21
CA TYR A 514 22.69 -42.25 3.55
C TYR A 514 21.64 -41.31 4.16
N GLY A 515 20.46 -41.24 3.57
CA GLY A 515 19.27 -40.55 4.11
C GLY A 515 18.02 -41.32 3.76
N HIS A 516 17.14 -41.54 4.73
CA HIS A 516 15.93 -42.29 4.54
C HIS A 516 14.83 -41.71 5.39
N VAL A 517 13.71 -41.29 4.73
CA VAL A 517 12.57 -40.63 5.37
C VAL A 517 11.25 -41.21 4.84
N TRP A 518 10.25 -41.27 5.70
CA TRP A 518 8.87 -41.45 5.33
C TRP A 518 8.11 -40.17 5.59
N LEU A 519 7.47 -39.63 4.56
CA LEU A 519 6.68 -38.42 4.61
C LEU A 519 5.22 -38.73 4.35
N LYS A 520 4.34 -38.19 5.18
CA LYS A 520 2.94 -38.04 4.86
C LYS A 520 2.71 -36.65 4.30
N ILE A 521 2.13 -36.57 3.11
CA ILE A 521 1.92 -35.34 2.36
C ILE A 521 0.42 -35.16 2.23
N GLU A 522 -0.10 -34.03 2.70
CA GLU A 522 -1.54 -33.76 2.79
C GLU A 522 -1.82 -32.35 2.25
N PRO A 523 -2.99 -32.13 1.62
CA PRO A 523 -3.46 -30.76 1.36
C PRO A 523 -3.58 -30.00 2.68
N LEU A 524 -3.17 -28.73 2.69
CA LEU A 524 -3.35 -27.84 3.83
C LEU A 524 -4.66 -27.08 3.64
N GLU A 525 -5.65 -27.37 4.48
CA GLU A 525 -6.94 -26.68 4.43
C GLU A 525 -6.87 -25.30 5.08
N ASP A 526 -7.69 -24.36 4.61
CA ASP A 526 -7.69 -22.97 5.13
C ASP A 526 -7.97 -22.88 6.63
N THR A 527 -8.73 -23.85 7.17
CA THR A 527 -9.02 -23.97 8.61
C THR A 527 -7.83 -24.42 9.46
N GLU A 528 -6.78 -24.96 8.83
CA GLU A 528 -5.55 -25.43 9.50
C GLU A 528 -4.42 -24.42 9.42
N LYS A 529 -4.57 -23.33 8.67
CA LYS A 529 -3.56 -22.28 8.52
C LYS A 529 -3.56 -21.39 9.77
N GLU A 530 -2.39 -21.19 10.36
CA GLU A 530 -2.21 -20.25 11.48
C GLU A 530 -2.27 -18.79 10.98
N ASP A 531 -1.88 -18.55 9.72
CA ASP A 531 -1.98 -17.28 9.00
C ASP A 531 -2.58 -17.56 7.61
N GLU A 532 -3.42 -16.66 7.09
CA GLU A 532 -4.00 -16.74 5.72
C GLU A 532 -2.93 -16.88 4.61
N LYS A 533 -1.68 -16.56 4.93
CA LYS A 533 -0.53 -16.66 4.01
C LYS A 533 0.30 -17.94 4.18
N GLU A 534 -0.07 -18.81 5.10
CA GLU A 534 0.66 -20.05 5.32
C GLU A 534 0.40 -21.02 4.16
N VAL A 535 1.43 -21.26 3.35
CA VAL A 535 1.36 -22.15 2.17
C VAL A 535 2.07 -23.48 2.40
N PHE A 536 2.72 -23.65 3.55
CA PHE A 536 3.49 -24.84 3.91
C PHE A 536 3.52 -25.04 5.42
N GLN A 537 3.17 -26.23 5.85
CA GLN A 537 3.28 -26.64 7.24
C GLN A 537 4.16 -27.90 7.36
N PHE A 538 5.18 -27.85 8.21
CA PHE A 538 6.02 -29.01 8.49
C PHE A 538 5.77 -29.53 9.89
N VAL A 539 5.49 -30.83 9.99
CA VAL A 539 5.19 -31.49 11.26
C VAL A 539 6.15 -32.64 11.51
N ASN A 540 6.81 -32.62 12.67
CA ASN A 540 7.68 -33.70 13.09
C ASN A 540 6.94 -34.66 14.02
N LYS A 541 6.71 -35.90 13.59
CA LYS A 541 6.12 -37.01 14.37
C LYS A 541 7.06 -38.18 14.58
N ILE A 542 8.38 -37.97 14.49
CA ILE A 542 9.37 -39.03 14.72
C ILE A 542 9.30 -39.49 16.18
N VAL A 543 9.15 -40.79 16.36
CA VAL A 543 9.14 -41.47 17.66
C VAL A 543 10.29 -42.46 17.73
N GLY A 544 10.95 -42.58 18.90
CA GLY A 544 12.00 -43.58 19.11
C GLY A 544 13.36 -43.25 18.50
N GLY A 545 13.55 -42.04 17.93
CA GLY A 545 14.85 -41.62 17.39
C GLY A 545 15.27 -42.31 16.10
N THR A 546 14.32 -42.76 15.28
CA THR A 546 14.57 -43.38 13.97
C THR A 546 15.30 -42.43 13.01
N ILE A 547 15.12 -41.11 13.20
CA ILE A 547 15.93 -40.05 12.60
C ILE A 547 16.48 -39.21 13.75
N PRO A 548 17.82 -38.97 13.84
CA PRO A 548 18.41 -38.06 14.79
C PRO A 548 17.86 -36.64 14.65
N ARG A 549 17.66 -35.96 15.78
CA ARG A 549 17.07 -34.62 15.81
C ARG A 549 17.81 -33.59 14.99
N GLU A 550 19.12 -33.74 14.87
CA GLU A 550 19.99 -32.86 14.09
C GLU A 550 19.68 -32.87 12.58
N PHE A 551 19.07 -33.95 12.05
CA PHE A 551 18.74 -34.06 10.63
C PHE A 551 17.33 -33.61 10.30
N ILE A 552 16.45 -33.37 11.28
CA ILE A 552 15.08 -32.92 11.03
C ILE A 552 15.03 -31.57 10.30
N PRO A 553 15.85 -30.55 10.64
CA PRO A 553 15.89 -29.31 9.86
C PRO A 553 16.29 -29.51 8.39
N ALA A 554 17.17 -30.50 8.13
CA ALA A 554 17.55 -30.83 6.77
C ALA A 554 16.41 -31.49 5.96
N VAL A 555 15.57 -32.29 6.63
CA VAL A 555 14.35 -32.87 6.03
C VAL A 555 13.38 -31.76 5.65
N GLU A 556 13.10 -30.81 6.54
CA GLU A 556 12.25 -29.65 6.29
C GLU A 556 12.77 -28.80 5.12
N LYS A 557 14.08 -28.49 5.15
CA LYS A 557 14.73 -27.71 4.09
C LYS A 557 14.63 -28.41 2.73
N GLY A 558 14.82 -29.74 2.68
CA GLY A 558 14.67 -30.53 1.46
C GLY A 558 13.26 -30.50 0.89
N ALA A 559 12.25 -30.56 1.74
CA ALA A 559 10.85 -30.40 1.36
C ALA A 559 10.59 -28.99 0.80
N LYS A 560 11.00 -27.93 1.50
CA LYS A 560 10.83 -26.55 1.05
C LYS A 560 11.47 -26.26 -0.31
N GLU A 561 12.68 -26.75 -0.54
CA GLU A 561 13.38 -26.56 -1.82
C GLU A 561 12.66 -27.31 -2.97
N GLN A 562 12.16 -28.54 -2.71
CA GLN A 562 11.39 -29.27 -3.71
C GLN A 562 10.05 -28.57 -4.05
N MET A 563 9.40 -27.97 -3.05
CA MET A 563 8.19 -27.18 -3.28
C MET A 563 8.44 -26.03 -4.26
N GLN A 564 9.60 -25.36 -4.14
CA GLN A 564 9.95 -24.26 -5.05
C GLN A 564 10.18 -24.74 -6.50
N SER A 565 10.64 -25.97 -6.67
CA SER A 565 10.92 -26.54 -7.99
C SER A 565 9.69 -27.08 -8.70
N GLY A 566 8.55 -27.17 -8.01
CA GLY A 566 7.31 -27.74 -8.56
C GLY A 566 7.35 -29.26 -8.78
N ILE A 567 6.27 -29.79 -9.32
CA ILE A 567 6.05 -31.24 -9.49
C ILE A 567 5.67 -31.62 -10.91
N ILE A 568 4.75 -30.88 -11.55
CA ILE A 568 4.18 -31.22 -12.86
C ILE A 568 4.57 -30.26 -13.98
N ALA A 569 4.78 -28.99 -13.64
CA ALA A 569 5.07 -27.94 -14.61
C ALA A 569 6.17 -26.96 -14.11
N GLY A 570 6.86 -27.31 -13.03
CA GLY A 570 7.94 -26.48 -12.47
C GLY A 570 7.47 -25.24 -11.71
N TYR A 571 6.17 -25.12 -11.42
CA TYR A 571 5.65 -24.01 -10.62
C TYR A 571 5.67 -24.34 -9.12
N PRO A 572 5.90 -23.36 -8.23
CA PRO A 572 5.94 -23.63 -6.81
C PRO A 572 4.69 -24.34 -6.29
N LEU A 573 4.92 -25.40 -5.52
CA LEU A 573 3.87 -26.15 -4.83
C LEU A 573 3.43 -25.37 -3.60
N ILE A 574 2.14 -25.21 -3.38
CA ILE A 574 1.55 -24.49 -2.25
C ILE A 574 0.44 -25.30 -1.56
N ASP A 575 0.01 -24.87 -0.40
CA ASP A 575 -1.06 -25.47 0.39
C ASP A 575 -0.81 -26.94 0.71
N VAL A 576 0.39 -27.22 1.22
CA VAL A 576 0.82 -28.57 1.54
C VAL A 576 1.35 -28.69 2.97
N LYS A 577 0.84 -29.70 3.67
CA LYS A 577 1.32 -30.13 4.97
C LYS A 577 2.17 -31.38 4.82
N VAL A 578 3.41 -31.29 5.29
CA VAL A 578 4.36 -32.40 5.23
C VAL A 578 4.65 -32.88 6.65
N THR A 579 4.32 -34.10 6.93
CA THR A 579 4.59 -34.76 8.21
C THR A 579 5.68 -35.82 8.03
N VAL A 580 6.82 -35.66 8.70
CA VAL A 580 7.83 -36.71 8.83
C VAL A 580 7.46 -37.57 10.01
N TYR A 581 7.27 -38.89 9.80
CA TYR A 581 6.82 -39.80 10.84
C TYR A 581 7.70 -41.02 11.05
N ASP A 582 8.52 -41.43 10.05
CA ASP A 582 9.45 -42.54 10.14
C ASP A 582 10.67 -42.34 9.24
N GLY A 583 11.68 -43.19 9.39
CA GLY A 583 12.87 -43.19 8.60
C GLY A 583 13.96 -44.08 9.21
N SER A 584 15.16 -44.00 8.69
CA SER A 584 16.33 -44.68 9.26
C SER A 584 17.60 -43.88 8.98
N PHE A 585 18.59 -44.07 9.79
CA PHE A 585 19.92 -43.47 9.62
C PHE A 585 21.01 -44.50 9.68
N HIS A 586 22.19 -44.12 9.25
CA HIS A 586 23.42 -44.93 9.32
C HIS A 586 24.47 -44.15 10.09
N ASP A 587 25.08 -44.78 11.12
CA ASP A 587 25.95 -44.10 12.09
C ASP A 587 27.15 -43.37 11.43
N VAL A 588 27.61 -43.81 10.27
CA VAL A 588 28.81 -43.25 9.60
C VAL A 588 28.44 -42.44 8.34
N ASP A 589 27.45 -42.90 7.59
CA ASP A 589 27.15 -42.38 6.23
C ASP A 589 25.97 -41.38 6.20
N SER A 590 25.28 -41.20 7.32
CA SER A 590 24.23 -40.19 7.37
C SER A 590 24.80 -38.79 7.42
N SER A 591 24.14 -37.87 6.70
CA SER A 591 24.49 -36.46 6.61
C SER A 591 23.27 -35.59 6.36
N GLU A 592 23.34 -34.30 6.70
CA GLU A 592 22.28 -33.33 6.40
C GLU A 592 21.93 -33.31 4.92
N ILE A 593 22.94 -33.36 4.04
CA ILE A 593 22.73 -33.37 2.58
C ILE A 593 21.95 -34.61 2.14
N ALA A 594 22.26 -35.80 2.70
CA ALA A 594 21.57 -37.03 2.36
C ALA A 594 20.09 -36.99 2.79
N PHE A 595 19.79 -36.49 3.98
CA PHE A 595 18.40 -36.32 4.45
C PHE A 595 17.65 -35.25 3.67
N LYS A 596 18.30 -34.17 3.30
CA LYS A 596 17.75 -33.13 2.45
C LYS A 596 17.33 -33.71 1.08
N VAL A 597 18.21 -34.47 0.42
CA VAL A 597 17.91 -35.12 -0.87
C VAL A 597 16.82 -36.18 -0.72
N ALA A 598 16.87 -37.00 0.34
CA ALA A 598 15.84 -38.00 0.60
C ALA A 598 14.46 -37.38 0.78
N SER A 599 14.37 -36.27 1.52
CA SER A 599 13.14 -35.53 1.69
C SER A 599 12.61 -34.94 0.39
N SER A 600 13.46 -34.33 -0.43
CA SER A 600 13.12 -33.83 -1.75
C SER A 600 12.55 -34.93 -2.66
N MET A 601 13.19 -36.10 -2.67
CA MET A 601 12.73 -37.28 -3.43
C MET A 601 11.37 -37.76 -2.93
N ALA A 602 11.20 -37.91 -1.62
CA ALA A 602 9.94 -38.33 -1.02
C ALA A 602 8.78 -37.38 -1.34
N LEU A 603 9.02 -36.08 -1.24
CA LEU A 603 8.00 -35.08 -1.57
C LEU A 603 7.62 -35.13 -3.04
N LYS A 604 8.60 -35.19 -3.94
CA LYS A 604 8.36 -35.25 -5.38
C LYS A 604 7.54 -36.48 -5.77
N ASP A 605 7.96 -37.65 -5.32
CA ASP A 605 7.27 -38.90 -5.63
C ASP A 605 5.87 -39.00 -5.01
N GLY A 606 5.73 -38.48 -3.80
CA GLY A 606 4.46 -38.45 -3.09
C GLY A 606 3.48 -37.46 -3.73
N ALA A 607 3.92 -36.26 -4.02
CA ALA A 607 3.08 -35.23 -4.63
C ALA A 607 2.60 -35.65 -6.05
N LEU A 608 3.42 -36.37 -6.82
CA LEU A 608 2.98 -36.97 -8.09
C LEU A 608 1.83 -37.97 -7.92
N LYS A 609 1.80 -38.72 -6.82
CA LYS A 609 0.75 -39.70 -6.51
C LYS A 609 -0.48 -39.05 -5.87
N ALA A 610 -0.31 -37.86 -5.28
CA ALA A 610 -1.36 -37.11 -4.58
C ALA A 610 -2.30 -36.34 -5.50
N LYS A 611 -2.38 -36.70 -6.79
CA LYS A 611 -3.17 -36.04 -7.82
C LYS A 611 -2.87 -34.52 -7.86
N PRO A 612 -1.67 -34.14 -8.31
CA PRO A 612 -1.30 -32.74 -8.38
C PRO A 612 -2.22 -31.95 -9.31
N ALA A 613 -2.47 -30.69 -8.97
CA ALA A 613 -3.28 -29.75 -9.70
C ALA A 613 -2.49 -28.48 -10.00
N LEU A 614 -2.71 -27.92 -11.19
CA LEU A 614 -2.22 -26.59 -11.53
C LEU A 614 -3.22 -25.53 -11.03
N LEU A 615 -2.73 -24.49 -10.38
CA LEU A 615 -3.51 -23.37 -9.89
C LEU A 615 -3.18 -22.10 -10.66
N GLU A 616 -4.21 -21.31 -10.95
CA GLU A 616 -4.07 -19.99 -11.55
C GLU A 616 -4.57 -18.90 -10.58
N PRO A 617 -3.97 -17.70 -10.62
CA PRO A 617 -4.45 -16.58 -9.81
C PRO A 617 -5.78 -16.07 -10.35
N ILE A 618 -6.77 -16.01 -9.47
CA ILE A 618 -8.09 -15.43 -9.72
C ILE A 618 -8.08 -14.00 -9.15
N MET A 619 -8.52 -13.08 -9.98
CA MET A 619 -8.63 -11.68 -9.62
C MET A 619 -10.09 -11.37 -9.27
N LYS A 620 -10.28 -10.59 -8.21
CA LYS A 620 -11.53 -9.89 -7.96
C LYS A 620 -11.59 -8.73 -8.94
N LEU A 621 -12.62 -8.68 -9.74
CA LEU A 621 -12.85 -7.66 -10.75
C LEU A 621 -14.09 -6.87 -10.40
N GLU A 622 -13.99 -5.55 -10.47
CA GLU A 622 -15.12 -4.65 -10.42
C GLU A 622 -15.12 -3.79 -11.67
N VAL A 623 -16.22 -3.78 -12.41
CA VAL A 623 -16.37 -2.96 -13.62
C VAL A 623 -17.51 -1.98 -13.42
N VAL A 624 -17.22 -0.70 -13.57
CA VAL A 624 -18.22 0.38 -13.58
C VAL A 624 -18.52 0.74 -15.03
N THR A 625 -19.75 0.55 -15.46
CA THR A 625 -20.17 0.78 -16.86
C THR A 625 -21.56 1.39 -16.95
N PRO A 626 -21.82 2.27 -17.93
CA PRO A 626 -23.19 2.66 -18.26
C PRO A 626 -24.04 1.44 -18.59
N GLU A 627 -25.34 1.48 -18.26
CA GLU A 627 -26.27 0.38 -18.44
C GLU A 627 -26.33 -0.14 -19.89
N GLU A 628 -26.18 0.75 -20.85
CA GLU A 628 -26.20 0.44 -22.29
C GLU A 628 -25.08 -0.54 -22.73
N TYR A 629 -23.95 -0.58 -22.04
CA TYR A 629 -22.81 -1.47 -22.35
C TYR A 629 -22.74 -2.70 -21.47
N MET A 630 -23.64 -2.87 -20.52
CA MET A 630 -23.62 -3.97 -19.55
C MET A 630 -23.61 -5.34 -20.22
N GLY A 631 -24.42 -5.51 -21.27
CA GLY A 631 -24.50 -6.78 -22.01
C GLY A 631 -23.17 -7.16 -22.65
N ASP A 632 -22.46 -6.20 -23.24
CA ASP A 632 -21.19 -6.43 -23.90
C ASP A 632 -20.09 -6.75 -22.87
N VAL A 633 -20.10 -6.05 -21.72
CA VAL A 633 -19.14 -6.30 -20.62
C VAL A 633 -19.33 -7.69 -20.02
N VAL A 634 -20.58 -8.08 -19.71
CA VAL A 634 -20.87 -9.44 -19.19
C VAL A 634 -20.51 -10.50 -20.21
N GLY A 635 -20.81 -10.26 -21.49
CA GLY A 635 -20.45 -11.18 -22.58
C GLY A 635 -18.94 -11.38 -22.72
N ASP A 636 -18.15 -10.30 -22.61
CA ASP A 636 -16.70 -10.36 -22.66
C ASP A 636 -16.11 -11.06 -21.43
N LEU A 637 -16.63 -10.79 -20.23
CA LEU A 637 -16.19 -11.47 -19.00
C LEU A 637 -16.46 -12.98 -19.05
N ASN A 638 -17.63 -13.39 -19.51
CA ASN A 638 -17.93 -14.81 -19.69
C ASN A 638 -16.98 -15.48 -20.70
N ARG A 639 -16.63 -14.81 -21.79
CA ARG A 639 -15.63 -15.29 -22.74
C ARG A 639 -14.25 -15.47 -22.11
N ARG A 640 -13.91 -14.62 -21.13
CA ARG A 640 -12.67 -14.66 -20.34
C ARG A 640 -12.73 -15.60 -19.14
N ARG A 641 -13.67 -16.53 -19.10
CA ARG A 641 -13.87 -17.45 -17.96
C ARG A 641 -14.21 -16.73 -16.64
N GLY A 642 -14.67 -15.49 -16.73
CA GLY A 642 -15.09 -14.73 -15.56
C GLY A 642 -16.42 -15.21 -15.00
N ILE A 643 -16.58 -15.12 -13.70
CA ILE A 643 -17.81 -15.41 -12.97
C ILE A 643 -18.34 -14.09 -12.42
N VAL A 644 -19.53 -13.70 -12.82
CA VAL A 644 -20.19 -12.49 -12.30
C VAL A 644 -20.92 -12.86 -11.01
N ASN A 645 -20.48 -12.28 -9.91
CA ASN A 645 -21.01 -12.54 -8.57
C ASN A 645 -22.19 -11.63 -8.21
N GLY A 646 -22.20 -10.39 -8.73
CA GLY A 646 -23.23 -9.42 -8.41
C GLY A 646 -23.27 -8.23 -9.36
N MET A 647 -24.37 -7.51 -9.31
CA MET A 647 -24.55 -6.24 -10.01
C MET A 647 -25.24 -5.27 -9.08
N THR A 648 -24.73 -4.05 -9.02
CA THR A 648 -25.28 -2.98 -8.18
C THR A 648 -25.51 -1.73 -9.01
N ASP A 649 -26.66 -1.10 -8.81
CA ASP A 649 -26.98 0.17 -9.47
C ASP A 649 -26.25 1.32 -8.79
N VAL A 650 -25.57 2.13 -9.58
CA VAL A 650 -24.90 3.36 -9.14
C VAL A 650 -25.31 4.53 -10.01
N HIS A 651 -25.08 5.74 -9.54
CA HIS A 651 -25.49 6.95 -10.26
C HIS A 651 -24.87 7.08 -11.66
N ALA A 652 -23.67 6.53 -11.84
CA ALA A 652 -22.94 6.55 -13.12
C ALA A 652 -23.25 5.36 -14.03
N GLY A 653 -24.18 4.46 -13.65
CA GLY A 653 -24.50 3.24 -14.40
C GLY A 653 -24.65 2.02 -13.49
N LYS A 654 -23.95 0.96 -13.80
CA LYS A 654 -23.94 -0.29 -13.02
C LYS A 654 -22.52 -0.68 -12.63
N VAL A 655 -22.38 -1.21 -11.43
CA VAL A 655 -21.17 -1.87 -10.96
C VAL A 655 -21.35 -3.36 -11.10
N LEU A 656 -20.41 -4.01 -11.70
CA LEU A 656 -20.34 -5.43 -11.95
C LEU A 656 -19.22 -6.03 -11.13
N ASP A 657 -19.57 -6.88 -10.17
CA ASP A 657 -18.61 -7.60 -9.35
C ASP A 657 -18.39 -9.00 -9.90
N GLY A 658 -17.15 -9.41 -10.05
CA GLY A 658 -16.84 -10.71 -10.58
C GLY A 658 -15.47 -11.25 -10.17
N GLU A 659 -15.26 -12.51 -10.53
CA GLU A 659 -13.98 -13.20 -10.40
C GLU A 659 -13.51 -13.64 -11.78
N VAL A 660 -12.24 -13.43 -12.10
CA VAL A 660 -11.69 -13.73 -13.42
C VAL A 660 -10.24 -14.20 -13.32
N PRO A 661 -9.84 -15.21 -14.11
CA PRO A 661 -8.45 -15.63 -14.16
C PRO A 661 -7.54 -14.53 -14.73
N LEU A 662 -6.42 -14.24 -14.06
CA LEU A 662 -5.47 -13.23 -14.52
C LEU A 662 -4.99 -13.49 -15.95
N ALA A 663 -4.82 -14.77 -16.33
CA ALA A 663 -4.40 -15.17 -17.66
C ALA A 663 -5.29 -14.62 -18.79
N GLU A 664 -6.57 -14.40 -18.52
CA GLU A 664 -7.56 -13.92 -19.49
C GLU A 664 -7.69 -12.39 -19.49
N MET A 665 -7.01 -11.69 -18.57
CA MET A 665 -7.18 -10.25 -18.40
C MET A 665 -6.15 -9.40 -19.14
N PHE A 666 -5.15 -10.03 -19.76
CA PHE A 666 -4.20 -9.28 -20.57
C PHE A 666 -4.88 -8.60 -21.77
N GLY A 667 -4.67 -7.29 -21.90
CA GLY A 667 -5.33 -6.46 -22.92
C GLY A 667 -6.76 -6.06 -22.59
N TYR A 668 -7.32 -6.48 -21.46
CA TYR A 668 -8.71 -6.18 -21.07
C TYR A 668 -9.02 -4.68 -21.04
N ALA A 669 -8.09 -3.85 -20.57
CA ALA A 669 -8.28 -2.39 -20.54
C ALA A 669 -8.57 -1.82 -21.94
N THR A 670 -7.87 -2.30 -22.96
CA THR A 670 -8.07 -1.89 -24.36
C THR A 670 -9.40 -2.39 -24.89
N ASP A 671 -9.72 -3.66 -24.64
CA ASP A 671 -10.96 -4.27 -25.10
C ASP A 671 -12.18 -3.61 -24.44
N LEU A 672 -12.13 -3.36 -23.12
CA LEU A 672 -13.19 -2.67 -22.39
C LEU A 672 -13.40 -1.25 -22.91
N ARG A 673 -12.32 -0.47 -23.13
CA ARG A 673 -12.39 0.88 -23.70
C ARG A 673 -13.03 0.85 -25.09
N SER A 674 -12.63 -0.10 -25.93
CA SER A 674 -13.21 -0.25 -27.28
C SER A 674 -14.69 -0.59 -27.22
N ALA A 675 -15.10 -1.54 -26.36
CA ALA A 675 -16.48 -2.00 -26.23
C ALA A 675 -17.40 -0.92 -25.65
N THR A 676 -16.89 -0.05 -24.77
CA THR A 676 -17.68 0.95 -24.03
C THR A 676 -17.42 2.39 -24.45
N GLN A 677 -16.73 2.62 -25.56
CA GLN A 677 -16.33 3.94 -26.06
C GLN A 677 -15.58 4.77 -24.98
N GLY A 678 -14.77 4.10 -24.16
CA GLY A 678 -14.00 4.71 -23.08
C GLY A 678 -14.80 5.12 -21.85
N ARG A 679 -16.10 4.73 -21.75
CA ARG A 679 -16.97 5.13 -20.64
C ARG A 679 -16.95 4.17 -19.45
N ALA A 680 -16.46 2.94 -19.61
CA ALA A 680 -16.31 2.01 -18.52
C ALA A 680 -14.91 2.09 -17.90
N THR A 681 -14.87 1.84 -16.61
CA THR A 681 -13.63 1.68 -15.84
C THR A 681 -13.67 0.36 -15.12
N PHE A 682 -12.51 -0.18 -14.79
CA PHE A 682 -12.42 -1.39 -13.99
C PHE A 682 -11.31 -1.29 -12.96
N THR A 683 -11.45 -2.08 -11.90
CA THR A 683 -10.40 -2.34 -10.94
C THR A 683 -10.27 -3.85 -10.75
N MET A 684 -9.06 -4.28 -10.47
CA MET A 684 -8.73 -5.68 -10.34
C MET A 684 -7.75 -5.88 -9.19
N GLU A 685 -8.06 -6.81 -8.29
CA GLU A 685 -7.23 -7.15 -7.13
C GLU A 685 -7.01 -8.68 -7.06
N PRO A 686 -5.84 -9.14 -6.60
CA PRO A 686 -5.64 -10.56 -6.31
C PRO A 686 -6.65 -11.04 -5.27
N LEU A 687 -7.34 -12.16 -5.56
CA LEU A 687 -8.33 -12.72 -4.64
C LEU A 687 -7.84 -14.05 -4.05
N LYS A 688 -7.58 -15.02 -4.89
CA LYS A 688 -7.21 -16.40 -4.50
C LYS A 688 -6.55 -17.14 -5.66
N TYR A 689 -6.02 -18.31 -5.38
CA TYR A 689 -5.66 -19.29 -6.39
C TYR A 689 -6.79 -20.31 -6.56
N SER A 690 -7.08 -20.72 -7.79
CA SER A 690 -8.06 -21.77 -8.09
C SER A 690 -7.54 -22.72 -9.13
N GLU A 691 -8.07 -23.95 -9.16
CA GLU A 691 -7.66 -24.96 -10.13
C GLU A 691 -7.93 -24.52 -11.55
N VAL A 692 -6.92 -24.70 -12.39
CA VAL A 692 -7.03 -24.49 -13.84
C VAL A 692 -7.88 -25.60 -14.46
N PRO A 693 -8.84 -25.30 -15.36
CA PRO A 693 -9.57 -26.34 -16.10
C PRO A 693 -8.64 -27.31 -16.84
N THR A 694 -8.96 -28.58 -16.84
CA THR A 694 -8.09 -29.65 -17.29
C THR A 694 -7.52 -29.44 -18.71
N ASN A 695 -8.34 -28.94 -19.62
CA ASN A 695 -7.93 -28.65 -21.02
C ASN A 695 -6.90 -27.48 -21.08
N VAL A 696 -7.01 -26.51 -20.21
CA VAL A 696 -6.07 -25.38 -20.14
C VAL A 696 -4.79 -25.82 -19.44
N ALA A 697 -4.92 -26.61 -18.35
CA ALA A 697 -3.77 -27.14 -17.61
C ALA A 697 -2.88 -28.00 -18.52
N GLU A 698 -3.47 -28.92 -19.32
CA GLU A 698 -2.72 -29.74 -20.28
C GLU A 698 -1.96 -28.86 -21.30
N ALA A 699 -2.57 -27.79 -21.78
CA ALA A 699 -1.92 -26.87 -22.72
C ALA A 699 -0.76 -26.10 -22.10
N ILE A 700 -0.83 -25.78 -20.80
CA ILE A 700 0.25 -25.12 -20.07
C ILE A 700 1.39 -26.11 -19.81
N ILE A 701 1.08 -27.28 -19.26
CA ILE A 701 2.07 -28.34 -18.95
C ILE A 701 2.83 -28.79 -20.19
N SER A 702 2.18 -28.84 -21.35
CA SER A 702 2.84 -29.25 -22.61
C SER A 702 3.80 -28.20 -23.19
N LYS A 703 3.77 -26.96 -22.69
CA LYS A 703 4.65 -25.86 -23.10
C LYS A 703 5.84 -25.64 -22.16
N THR A 704 5.75 -26.20 -20.96
CA THR A 704 6.81 -26.20 -19.97
C THR A 704 7.69 -27.44 -20.10
#